data_191d17a5a96e6741570aa189bc498b4a
#
_entry.id   191d17a5a96e6741570aa189bc498b4a
#
_cell.length_a   1.000
_cell.length_b   1.000
_cell.length_c   1.000
_cell.angle_alpha   90.00
_cell.angle_beta   90.00
_cell.angle_gamma   90.00
#
_symmetry.space_group_name_H-M   'P 1'
#
loop_
_entity.id
_entity.type
_entity.pdbx_description
1 polymer ?
#
loop_
_entity_poly.entity_id
_entity_poly.type
_entity_poly.pdbx_seq_one_letter_code
_entity_poly.pdbx_strand_id
1 'polypeptide(L)'
;MSEIPAKATESEDPSGGAMADATTGDGAAPAPGRVPGEVGGGLPGEAPGEVPGEVVWQSSPPGSIYDYIKVASFSIGPDGLVDQWSLRAEQLFGIGTEQALGMDPIEAFVAEDKRELGQRKMAEVLDGREWTGVVPFRLPDPEGTGRIAEGLAEVYVMPTRTEEGERAAVCIVVDVRTLRRIETDLAASQAIFGQSPFGFLLIDPDLRIRRANERFALVFGGTVDDHRGRTVKDYLGPGEAERVAAVLRRVLETGDSVTEMLVTGTVPGSTERRHWSINLYRVHSGSGRPIGIAWLGTDITGRRAAAREAAQARRNLALLNEAGARIGNSLDLETTARELLDVAVPGFCDLASVDLYQGLLAGDETPPGLADGSAELRRVAFSSAVSDAPFIGGPEAVNVGAVHHYAFNSPFADALRTARPQAVAAEEGGLIQSTLAVPMVAHDTVVGLVQFSRTKGSEPFGERDRALAVELAARAAVCMDNARLYRREHERALILQRSLLPPGDPEASGLDIACRYLPGNAATEVGGDWFDVIELPGHRTALVVGDVMGRGLRAAVAMGELRTAVRTLALLDLEPAEVLSALDEIARGLGTPGGVQQSTRGARQSRDADLSEVYLATCVYAVYDSVTRRCTFANAGHLPPVLVEPGESALMLDVPPGMPLGVGGEPFEEVEVELPEGALLALYTDGLVESRDHPLDEGLQAFVGALTDPSSPLEDVCDHVLNTLDTHHGEDDIALLMARVQGLPAESVGDWTLPREPRSVGRAREYARGQLLGWGLEPLVDTAELLVSELVTNALRYGEGEIRLRLLLDRTLVCEVWDAGLVQPRRRRARDTDEGGRGLQLVGLLSAAWGSRRTPRGKTVWFELPLPNGESSLTDPAEALLSLF
;
A
#
# COMPACT_ATOMS: atom_id res chain seq x y z
N MET A 1 -10.20 -34.75 -24.39
CA MET A 1 -10.41 -35.92 -23.53
C MET A 1 -10.41 -35.36 -22.14
N SER A 2 -11.55 -35.11 -21.65
CA SER A 2 -12.35 -35.74 -20.59
C SER A 2 -11.84 -35.29 -19.21
N GLU A 3 -12.55 -34.78 -18.25
CA GLU A 3 -13.99 -34.51 -18.04
C GLU A 3 -14.11 -33.82 -16.68
N ILE A 4 -15.00 -32.89 -16.56
CA ILE A 4 -15.57 -32.23 -15.38
C ILE A 4 -16.55 -33.23 -14.73
N PRO A 5 -16.98 -33.17 -13.43
CA PRO A 5 -17.91 -32.13 -12.93
C PRO A 5 -17.69 -31.73 -11.45
N ALA A 6 -17.96 -30.51 -10.99
CA ALA A 6 -19.20 -29.77 -10.66
C ALA A 6 -20.19 -30.44 -9.69
N LYS A 7 -20.44 -29.76 -8.58
CA LYS A 7 -21.75 -29.40 -7.93
C LYS A 7 -21.47 -28.89 -6.51
N ALA A 8 -21.73 -27.63 -6.11
CA ALA A 8 -23.00 -26.88 -5.96
C ALA A 8 -23.89 -27.46 -4.89
N THR A 9 -24.20 -26.65 -3.88
CA THR A 9 -25.50 -26.13 -3.41
C THR A 9 -25.28 -25.49 -2.05
N GLU A 10 -25.53 -24.19 -1.90
CA GLU A 10 -26.80 -23.56 -1.44
C GLU A 10 -27.02 -23.82 0.05
N SER A 11 -27.32 -22.95 0.88
CA SER A 11 -28.04 -21.66 1.05
C SER A 11 -28.24 -21.55 2.56
N GLU A 12 -28.34 -20.55 3.24
CA GLU A 12 -29.34 -19.51 3.41
C GLU A 12 -28.96 -18.58 4.56
N ASP A 13 -29.07 -17.32 4.28
CA ASP A 13 -29.29 -16.25 5.24
C ASP A 13 -30.77 -16.31 5.67
N PRO A 14 -31.18 -15.90 6.85
CA PRO A 14 -31.63 -14.51 6.91
C PRO A 14 -31.49 -13.78 8.27
N SER A 15 -31.14 -12.50 8.10
CA SER A 15 -31.82 -11.32 8.66
C SER A 15 -32.26 -11.25 10.12
N GLY A 16 -31.87 -10.15 10.67
CA GLY A 16 -32.83 -9.30 11.35
C GLY A 16 -32.51 -8.84 12.73
N GLY A 17 -32.18 -7.61 12.86
CA GLY A 17 -32.97 -6.67 13.60
C GLY A 17 -32.44 -6.18 14.94
N ALA A 18 -31.98 -4.97 14.87
CA ALA A 18 -32.36 -3.80 15.66
C ALA A 18 -32.09 -3.74 17.17
N MET A 19 -31.28 -2.76 17.48
CA MET A 19 -31.54 -1.62 18.37
C MET A 19 -31.81 -1.80 19.86
N ALA A 20 -31.08 -1.01 20.57
CA ALA A 20 -31.41 -0.08 21.65
C ALA A 20 -30.71 -0.41 22.96
N ASP A 21 -29.74 0.39 23.30
CA ASP A 21 -29.76 1.54 24.22
C ASP A 21 -29.95 1.23 25.71
N ALA A 22 -29.08 1.82 26.46
CA ALA A 22 -29.22 2.48 27.71
C ALA A 22 -28.83 1.79 29.03
N THR A 23 -27.84 2.37 29.60
CA THR A 23 -27.73 2.91 30.97
C THR A 23 -27.50 1.96 32.15
N THR A 24 -26.35 2.28 32.78
CA THR A 24 -26.14 2.46 34.25
C THR A 24 -26.71 1.47 35.20
N GLY A 25 -25.88 0.92 36.06
CA GLY A 25 -26.32 0.33 37.32
C GLY A 25 -25.21 -0.36 38.11
N ASP A 26 -24.68 0.33 39.06
CA ASP A 26 -24.00 -0.15 40.26
C ASP A 26 -24.64 -1.43 40.80
N GLY A 27 -23.83 -2.40 41.28
CA GLY A 27 -24.35 -3.53 41.99
C GLY A 27 -23.26 -4.36 42.62
N ALA A 28 -22.95 -4.01 43.84
CA ALA A 28 -22.05 -4.72 44.77
C ALA A 28 -22.43 -6.21 44.97
N ALA A 29 -21.41 -7.03 45.06
CA ALA A 29 -21.46 -8.43 45.55
C ALA A 29 -21.74 -8.47 47.05
N PRO A 30 -22.47 -9.48 47.56
CA PRO A 30 -22.48 -9.75 48.98
C PRO A 30 -21.55 -10.91 49.33
N ALA A 31 -20.77 -10.70 50.35
CA ALA A 31 -20.03 -11.71 51.11
C ALA A 31 -20.98 -12.63 51.89
N PRO A 32 -20.65 -13.89 52.14
CA PRO A 32 -21.40 -14.73 53.10
C PRO A 32 -20.92 -14.55 54.53
N GLY A 33 -21.90 -14.52 55.41
CA GLY A 33 -21.85 -14.14 56.80
C GLY A 33 -21.10 -15.06 57.72
N ARG A 34 -20.63 -14.43 58.71
CA ARG A 34 -20.25 -14.98 60.05
C ARG A 34 -21.51 -15.46 60.81
N VAL A 35 -21.39 -16.53 61.54
CA VAL A 35 -22.23 -16.83 62.70
C VAL A 35 -21.30 -17.02 63.91
N PRO A 36 -21.67 -16.46 65.05
CA PRO A 36 -20.80 -16.35 66.24
C PRO A 36 -21.20 -17.29 67.36
N GLY A 37 -20.39 -17.39 68.36
CA GLY A 37 -20.68 -18.01 69.69
C GLY A 37 -19.42 -18.40 70.38
N GLU A 38 -18.86 -17.63 71.15
CA GLU A 38 -18.89 -17.35 72.60
C GLU A 38 -18.32 -18.50 73.41
N VAL A 39 -17.19 -18.24 73.96
CA VAL A 39 -16.82 -17.78 75.33
C VAL A 39 -16.74 -18.93 76.37
N GLY A 40 -15.56 -19.04 76.96
CA GLY A 40 -15.38 -19.80 78.18
C GLY A 40 -13.91 -19.89 78.59
N GLY A 41 -13.46 -18.88 79.28
CA GLY A 41 -12.16 -18.85 79.93
C GLY A 41 -12.10 -19.73 81.17
N GLY A 42 -10.89 -20.13 81.54
CA GLY A 42 -10.58 -20.76 82.81
C GLY A 42 -9.09 -21.07 82.93
N LEU A 43 -8.44 -20.35 83.68
CA LEU A 43 -7.04 -20.50 84.17
C LEU A 43 -7.02 -21.40 85.40
N PRO A 44 -5.91 -21.71 86.01
CA PRO A 44 -5.25 -23.01 85.90
C PRO A 44 -5.38 -23.76 87.24
N GLY A 45 -5.39 -25.05 87.20
CA GLY A 45 -5.42 -25.88 88.42
C GLY A 45 -4.33 -26.89 88.39
N GLU A 46 -3.66 -26.92 89.47
CA GLU A 46 -2.52 -27.70 89.98
C GLU A 46 -2.49 -29.18 89.60
N ALA A 47 -1.31 -29.62 89.39
CA ALA A 47 -0.96 -31.05 89.27
C ALA A 47 -1.24 -31.82 90.55
N PRO A 48 -1.66 -33.04 90.47
CA PRO A 48 -1.37 -34.02 91.46
C PRO A 48 -0.55 -35.20 90.93
N GLY A 49 0.46 -35.52 91.66
CA GLY A 49 1.16 -36.68 91.98
C GLY A 49 1.26 -37.83 90.99
N GLU A 50 2.52 -38.14 90.66
CA GLU A 50 2.96 -39.44 90.10
C GLU A 50 2.45 -40.62 90.86
N VAL A 51 1.74 -41.51 90.20
CA VAL A 51 1.61 -42.91 90.58
C VAL A 51 2.32 -43.72 89.49
N PRO A 52 3.32 -44.54 89.91
CA PRO A 52 4.10 -45.31 88.95
C PRO A 52 3.26 -46.55 88.55
N GLY A 53 3.05 -46.78 87.24
CA GLY A 53 2.83 -48.11 86.79
C GLY A 53 1.52 -48.39 85.99
N GLU A 54 0.98 -47.43 85.28
CA GLU A 54 0.03 -47.82 84.22
C GLU A 54 0.62 -47.42 82.83
N VAL A 55 0.96 -48.41 82.08
CA VAL A 55 1.34 -48.20 80.65
C VAL A 55 0.06 -47.81 79.92
N VAL A 56 -0.15 -46.47 79.72
CA VAL A 56 -1.20 -45.97 78.92
C VAL A 56 -0.91 -46.34 77.47
N TRP A 57 -1.57 -47.35 76.98
CA TRP A 57 -1.57 -47.69 75.55
C TRP A 57 -2.26 -46.57 74.78
N GLN A 58 -1.40 -45.70 74.22
CA GLN A 58 -1.94 -44.69 73.24
C GLN A 58 -2.20 -45.38 71.93
N SER A 59 -3.48 -45.31 71.48
CA SER A 59 -3.84 -45.74 70.14
C SER A 59 -2.99 -44.94 69.11
N SER A 60 -2.49 -45.58 68.09
CA SER A 60 -1.79 -44.91 66.98
C SER A 60 -2.63 -43.77 66.42
N PRO A 61 -2.06 -42.58 66.15
CA PRO A 61 -2.83 -41.47 65.61
C PRO A 61 -3.46 -41.85 64.28
N PRO A 62 -4.73 -41.40 64.01
CA PRO A 62 -5.39 -41.63 62.74
C PRO A 62 -4.50 -41.23 61.56
N GLY A 63 -4.40 -42.12 60.54
CA GLY A 63 -3.55 -41.90 59.39
C GLY A 63 -2.09 -42.33 59.53
N SER A 64 -1.79 -43.11 60.61
CA SER A 64 -0.52 -43.79 60.72
C SER A 64 -0.40 -44.91 59.71
N ILE A 65 0.83 -45.34 59.35
CA ILE A 65 1.05 -46.47 58.41
C ILE A 65 0.34 -47.74 58.86
N TYR A 66 0.09 -47.90 60.16
CA TYR A 66 -0.60 -48.99 60.78
C TYR A 66 -2.15 -48.99 60.49
N ASP A 67 -2.72 -47.83 60.17
CA ASP A 67 -4.11 -47.74 59.69
C ASP A 67 -4.30 -48.21 58.25
N TYR A 68 -3.24 -48.13 57.46
CA TYR A 68 -3.19 -48.57 56.09
C TYR A 68 -2.88 -50.05 55.98
N ILE A 69 -1.97 -50.57 56.87
CA ILE A 69 -1.68 -52.00 56.96
C ILE A 69 -2.68 -52.64 57.92
N LYS A 70 -3.78 -53.14 57.41
CA LYS A 70 -4.78 -53.85 58.22
C LYS A 70 -4.24 -55.23 58.62
N VAL A 71 -3.47 -55.23 59.69
CA VAL A 71 -2.89 -56.46 60.27
C VAL A 71 -3.93 -57.10 61.21
N ALA A 72 -4.44 -58.27 60.86
CA ALA A 72 -5.28 -59.05 61.68
C ALA A 72 -4.42 -60.03 62.51
N SER A 73 -4.75 -60.26 63.74
CA SER A 73 -4.06 -61.24 64.59
C SER A 73 -5.10 -62.10 65.35
N PHE A 74 -4.74 -63.35 65.53
CA PHE A 74 -5.51 -64.30 66.40
C PHE A 74 -4.53 -65.30 66.97
N SER A 75 -4.90 -65.95 68.10
CA SER A 75 -4.11 -67.04 68.67
C SER A 75 -4.89 -68.33 68.63
N ILE A 76 -4.07 -69.38 68.64
CA ILE A 76 -4.56 -70.77 68.57
C ILE A 76 -4.05 -71.47 69.83
N GLY A 77 -4.96 -72.05 70.60
CA GLY A 77 -4.70 -72.79 71.83
C GLY A 77 -3.96 -74.12 71.59
N PRO A 78 -3.64 -74.82 72.71
CA PRO A 78 -3.05 -76.15 72.66
C PRO A 78 -3.99 -77.20 71.98
N ASP A 79 -5.20 -76.97 71.99
CA ASP A 79 -6.26 -77.88 71.38
C ASP A 79 -6.40 -77.58 69.80
N GLY A 80 -5.63 -76.65 69.26
CA GLY A 80 -5.68 -76.30 67.89
C GLY A 80 -6.84 -75.38 67.49
N LEU A 81 -7.62 -74.88 68.51
CA LEU A 81 -8.73 -73.97 68.30
C LEU A 81 -8.34 -72.49 68.55
N VAL A 82 -9.07 -71.55 67.94
CA VAL A 82 -8.90 -70.13 68.20
C VAL A 82 -9.26 -69.75 69.61
N ASP A 83 -8.35 -69.16 70.36
CA ASP A 83 -8.54 -68.72 71.73
C ASP A 83 -8.57 -67.19 71.90
N GLN A 84 -8.01 -66.47 71.00
CA GLN A 84 -8.10 -65.01 70.91
C GLN A 84 -8.33 -64.56 69.47
N TRP A 85 -9.13 -63.52 69.32
CA TRP A 85 -9.50 -62.97 68.04
C TRP A 85 -9.46 -61.43 68.07
N SER A 86 -8.65 -60.86 67.29
CA SER A 86 -8.55 -59.37 67.26
C SER A 86 -9.71 -58.76 66.44
N LEU A 87 -10.06 -57.50 66.80
CA LEU A 87 -11.03 -56.71 66.06
C LEU A 87 -10.70 -56.57 64.55
N ARG A 88 -9.40 -56.58 64.24
CA ARG A 88 -8.92 -56.55 62.84
C ARG A 88 -9.12 -57.87 62.13
N ALA A 89 -9.05 -58.98 62.88
CA ALA A 89 -9.44 -60.32 62.37
C ALA A 89 -10.93 -60.40 62.09
N GLU A 90 -11.74 -59.86 62.97
CA GLU A 90 -13.14 -59.69 62.79
C GLU A 90 -13.48 -58.89 61.51
N GLN A 91 -12.79 -57.76 61.29
CA GLN A 91 -12.94 -56.93 60.06
C GLN A 91 -12.45 -57.63 58.81
N LEU A 92 -11.35 -58.38 58.88
CA LEU A 92 -10.73 -59.08 57.75
C LEU A 92 -11.56 -60.26 57.30
N PHE A 93 -11.97 -61.11 58.29
CA PHE A 93 -12.63 -62.32 58.00
C PHE A 93 -14.18 -62.22 58.03
N GLY A 94 -14.71 -61.10 58.60
CA GLY A 94 -16.19 -60.89 58.74
C GLY A 94 -16.82 -61.80 59.72
N ILE A 95 -16.07 -62.41 60.68
CA ILE A 95 -16.51 -63.32 61.71
C ILE A 95 -16.34 -62.63 63.07
N GLY A 96 -17.45 -62.46 63.81
CA GLY A 96 -17.42 -61.88 65.12
C GLY A 96 -16.64 -62.72 66.15
N THR A 97 -16.05 -62.02 67.15
CA THR A 97 -15.23 -62.69 68.14
C THR A 97 -15.90 -63.88 68.84
N GLU A 98 -17.19 -63.74 69.16
CA GLU A 98 -18.00 -64.89 69.82
C GLU A 98 -18.08 -66.08 68.91
N GLN A 99 -18.07 -65.90 67.58
CA GLN A 99 -18.19 -67.04 66.64
C GLN A 99 -16.83 -67.61 66.28
N ALA A 100 -15.78 -66.81 66.42
CA ALA A 100 -14.42 -67.22 66.08
C ALA A 100 -13.76 -68.04 67.21
N LEU A 101 -14.09 -67.74 68.49
CA LEU A 101 -13.53 -68.47 69.66
C LEU A 101 -13.95 -69.91 69.64
N GLY A 102 -13.00 -70.80 69.76
CA GLY A 102 -13.28 -72.29 69.77
C GLY A 102 -13.45 -72.89 68.37
N MET A 103 -13.21 -72.12 67.29
CA MET A 103 -13.30 -72.54 65.91
C MET A 103 -11.91 -73.14 65.44
N ASP A 104 -11.94 -74.21 64.70
CA ASP A 104 -10.71 -74.69 63.99
C ASP A 104 -10.41 -73.75 62.78
N PRO A 105 -9.33 -72.96 62.84
CA PRO A 105 -9.02 -71.99 61.77
C PRO A 105 -8.68 -72.67 60.44
N ILE A 106 -8.23 -73.96 60.45
CA ILE A 106 -7.90 -74.64 59.22
C ILE A 106 -9.20 -75.16 58.59
N GLU A 107 -10.14 -75.57 59.34
CA GLU A 107 -11.47 -76.09 58.90
C GLU A 107 -12.25 -74.88 58.31
N ALA A 108 -12.17 -73.80 59.01
CA ALA A 108 -12.94 -72.61 58.66
C ALA A 108 -12.39 -71.80 57.46
N PHE A 109 -11.04 -71.61 57.37
CA PHE A 109 -10.47 -70.69 56.41
C PHE A 109 -9.73 -71.40 55.28
N VAL A 110 -9.22 -72.60 55.47
CA VAL A 110 -8.46 -73.33 54.46
C VAL A 110 -9.41 -74.15 53.55
N ALA A 111 -9.15 -74.09 52.26
CA ALA A 111 -9.89 -74.84 51.25
C ALA A 111 -9.74 -76.34 51.52
N GLU A 112 -10.82 -77.09 51.26
CA GLU A 112 -10.96 -78.54 51.64
C GLU A 112 -9.82 -79.37 51.10
N ASP A 113 -9.31 -79.09 49.87
CA ASP A 113 -8.23 -79.79 49.22
C ASP A 113 -6.82 -79.55 49.90
N LYS A 114 -6.71 -78.50 50.73
CA LYS A 114 -5.50 -78.07 51.42
C LYS A 114 -5.53 -78.25 52.96
N ARG A 115 -6.67 -78.67 53.50
CA ARG A 115 -6.86 -78.83 54.96
C ARG A 115 -5.82 -79.74 55.57
N GLU A 116 -5.56 -80.90 54.94
CA GLU A 116 -4.57 -81.89 55.41
C GLU A 116 -3.13 -81.26 55.46
N LEU A 117 -2.79 -80.40 54.50
CA LEU A 117 -1.53 -79.66 54.52
C LEU A 117 -1.49 -78.59 55.63
N GLY A 118 -2.63 -77.90 55.82
CA GLY A 118 -2.81 -76.92 56.90
C GLY A 118 -2.65 -77.49 58.27
N GLN A 119 -3.36 -78.67 58.53
CA GLN A 119 -3.24 -79.39 59.82
C GLN A 119 -1.80 -79.83 60.07
N ARG A 120 -1.11 -80.32 59.05
CA ARG A 120 0.25 -80.74 59.20
C ARG A 120 1.19 -79.54 59.50
N LYS A 121 0.93 -78.38 58.85
CA LYS A 121 1.70 -77.17 59.12
C LYS A 121 1.43 -76.56 60.49
N MET A 122 0.18 -76.65 60.94
CA MET A 122 -0.18 -76.22 62.28
C MET A 122 0.48 -77.10 63.36
N ALA A 123 0.46 -78.41 63.17
CA ALA A 123 1.19 -79.32 64.06
C ALA A 123 2.72 -79.02 64.11
N GLU A 124 3.36 -78.69 62.99
CA GLU A 124 4.77 -78.23 62.92
C GLU A 124 4.97 -76.95 63.71
N VAL A 125 4.04 -75.99 63.68
CA VAL A 125 4.11 -74.72 64.41
C VAL A 125 3.95 -74.97 65.89
N LEU A 126 2.98 -75.80 66.32
CA LEU A 126 2.79 -76.15 67.72
C LEU A 126 4.00 -76.92 68.22
N ASP A 127 4.82 -77.60 67.34
CA ASP A 127 6.09 -78.23 67.68
C ASP A 127 7.27 -77.24 67.79
N GLY A 128 7.02 -75.96 67.62
CA GLY A 128 7.98 -74.83 67.80
C GLY A 128 8.68 -74.36 66.51
N ARG A 129 8.11 -74.69 65.31
CA ARG A 129 8.62 -74.11 64.03
C ARG A 129 7.74 -72.99 63.59
N GLU A 130 8.34 -71.87 63.23
CA GLU A 130 7.61 -70.76 62.57
C GLU A 130 7.20 -71.14 61.14
N TRP A 131 6.06 -70.66 60.74
CA TRP A 131 5.56 -70.86 59.39
C TRP A 131 5.07 -69.51 58.80
N THR A 132 5.37 -69.30 57.55
CA THR A 132 4.92 -68.14 56.80
C THR A 132 4.52 -68.57 55.38
N GLY A 133 3.46 -67.97 54.86
CA GLY A 133 2.97 -68.33 53.55
C GLY A 133 1.74 -67.53 53.12
N VAL A 134 1.41 -67.58 51.84
CA VAL A 134 0.20 -66.97 51.29
C VAL A 134 -0.91 -68.01 51.21
N VAL A 135 -1.96 -67.82 51.95
CA VAL A 135 -3.10 -68.69 52.04
C VAL A 135 -4.35 -68.01 51.40
N PRO A 136 -5.06 -68.71 50.50
CA PRO A 136 -6.38 -68.30 50.08
C PRO A 136 -7.40 -68.41 51.22
N PHE A 137 -8.11 -67.42 51.54
CA PHE A 137 -9.17 -67.43 52.51
C PHE A 137 -10.52 -67.02 51.94
N ARG A 138 -11.57 -67.51 52.51
CA ARG A 138 -12.96 -67.19 52.10
C ARG A 138 -13.50 -66.05 52.93
N LEU A 139 -13.93 -65.02 52.20
CA LEU A 139 -14.68 -63.90 52.82
C LEU A 139 -16.18 -64.27 52.90
N PRO A 140 -16.82 -64.01 54.06
CA PRO A 140 -18.28 -64.15 54.12
C PRO A 140 -18.87 -63.12 53.16
N ASP A 141 -19.99 -63.53 52.52
CA ASP A 141 -20.71 -62.68 51.58
C ASP A 141 -21.49 -61.61 52.37
N PRO A 142 -21.01 -60.29 52.26
CA PRO A 142 -21.64 -59.21 53.02
C PRO A 142 -23.04 -58.86 52.51
N GLU A 143 -23.41 -59.32 51.29
CA GLU A 143 -24.67 -58.95 50.64
C GLU A 143 -25.66 -60.18 50.45
N GLY A 144 -25.35 -61.39 50.97
CA GLY A 144 -26.17 -62.55 50.83
C GLY A 144 -26.45 -63.04 49.37
N THR A 145 -25.53 -62.66 48.46
CA THR A 145 -25.66 -62.96 47.01
C THR A 145 -25.22 -64.38 46.64
N GLY A 146 -24.76 -65.19 47.61
CA GLY A 146 -24.29 -66.53 47.39
C GLY A 146 -22.93 -66.67 46.65
N ARG A 147 -22.22 -65.56 46.44
CA ARG A 147 -20.87 -65.53 45.86
C ARG A 147 -19.79 -65.53 46.96
N ILE A 148 -19.03 -66.55 47.03
CA ILE A 148 -17.93 -66.66 47.96
C ILE A 148 -16.76 -65.79 47.34
N ALA A 149 -16.42 -64.66 47.96
CA ALA A 149 -15.23 -63.92 47.58
C ALA A 149 -13.99 -64.59 48.19
N GLU A 150 -13.07 -64.95 47.31
CA GLU A 150 -11.81 -65.52 47.74
C GLU A 150 -10.80 -64.39 47.93
N GLY A 151 -10.15 -64.30 49.08
CA GLY A 151 -9.09 -63.40 49.40
C GLY A 151 -7.75 -64.13 49.45
N LEU A 152 -6.66 -63.45 49.29
CA LEU A 152 -5.31 -63.98 49.56
C LEU A 152 -4.76 -63.26 50.76
N ALA A 153 -4.33 -63.96 51.79
CA ALA A 153 -3.69 -63.37 52.93
C ALA A 153 -2.27 -63.97 53.06
N GLU A 154 -1.35 -63.09 53.42
CA GLU A 154 -0.02 -63.46 53.91
C GLU A 154 -0.15 -63.74 55.40
N VAL A 155 0.14 -64.94 55.78
CA VAL A 155 -0.01 -65.38 57.16
C VAL A 155 1.34 -65.77 57.76
N TYR A 156 1.60 -65.20 58.90
CA TYR A 156 2.74 -65.54 59.73
C TYR A 156 2.24 -66.25 60.96
N VAL A 157 2.66 -67.51 61.16
CA VAL A 157 2.25 -68.31 62.33
C VAL A 157 3.50 -68.55 63.18
N MET A 158 3.48 -68.00 64.36
CA MET A 158 4.57 -68.13 65.31
C MET A 158 4.16 -68.95 66.52
N PRO A 159 5.05 -69.93 66.91
CA PRO A 159 4.83 -70.71 68.14
C PRO A 159 4.92 -69.79 69.34
N THR A 160 4.01 -70.00 70.30
CA THR A 160 4.01 -69.37 71.65
C THR A 160 3.70 -70.33 72.72
N ARG A 161 3.60 -69.91 73.93
CA ARG A 161 3.17 -70.72 75.07
C ARG A 161 2.05 -69.98 75.82
N THR A 162 1.08 -70.71 76.35
CA THR A 162 0.05 -70.20 77.27
C THR A 162 0.75 -69.83 78.64
N GLU A 163 -0.01 -69.07 79.42
CA GLU A 163 0.47 -68.81 80.85
C GLU A 163 0.76 -70.09 81.65
N GLU A 164 0.05 -71.16 81.28
CA GLU A 164 0.29 -72.50 81.95
C GLU A 164 1.44 -73.26 81.34
N GLY A 165 2.16 -72.69 80.31
CA GLY A 165 3.32 -73.28 79.65
C GLY A 165 3.01 -74.27 78.55
N GLU A 166 1.72 -74.45 78.25
CA GLU A 166 1.31 -75.31 77.10
C GLU A 166 1.62 -74.69 75.75
N ARG A 167 1.72 -75.49 74.69
CA ARG A 167 2.10 -75.00 73.33
C ARG A 167 0.83 -74.34 72.66
N ALA A 168 1.05 -73.12 72.07
CA ALA A 168 0.04 -72.32 71.40
C ALA A 168 0.73 -71.63 70.17
N ALA A 169 -0.05 -70.99 69.34
CA ALA A 169 0.44 -70.29 68.19
C ALA A 169 -0.21 -68.92 68.05
N VAL A 170 0.52 -67.88 67.57
CA VAL A 170 0.00 -66.55 67.21
C VAL A 170 0.07 -66.45 65.72
N CYS A 171 -1.07 -66.10 65.11
CA CYS A 171 -1.24 -65.86 63.69
C CYS A 171 -1.33 -64.38 63.43
N ILE A 172 -0.49 -63.87 62.57
CA ILE A 172 -0.53 -62.51 62.03
C ILE A 172 -0.91 -62.61 60.57
N VAL A 173 -1.98 -61.94 60.15
CA VAL A 173 -2.60 -62.06 58.80
C VAL A 173 -2.70 -60.67 58.15
N VAL A 174 -2.23 -60.58 56.94
CA VAL A 174 -2.27 -59.35 56.14
C VAL A 174 -2.91 -59.63 54.77
N ASP A 175 -3.93 -58.87 54.38
CA ASP A 175 -4.51 -58.95 53.00
C ASP A 175 -3.44 -58.56 51.95
N VAL A 176 -3.12 -59.48 51.05
CA VAL A 176 -2.19 -59.32 49.96
C VAL A 176 -2.58 -58.16 49.03
N ARG A 177 -3.87 -57.87 48.87
CA ARG A 177 -4.35 -56.72 48.06
C ARG A 177 -3.91 -55.38 48.65
N THR A 178 -3.93 -55.27 49.96
CA THR A 178 -3.49 -54.08 50.68
C THR A 178 -1.97 -53.85 50.48
N LEU A 179 -1.16 -54.91 50.57
CA LEU A 179 0.28 -54.84 50.34
C LEU A 179 0.59 -54.44 48.89
N ARG A 180 -0.05 -55.07 47.91
CA ARG A 180 0.14 -54.73 46.50
C ARG A 180 -0.27 -53.31 46.16
N ARG A 181 -1.32 -52.78 46.79
CA ARG A 181 -1.73 -51.42 46.65
C ARG A 181 -0.67 -50.44 47.16
N ILE A 182 -0.10 -50.69 48.33
CA ILE A 182 0.98 -49.92 48.93
C ILE A 182 2.24 -49.98 48.06
N GLU A 183 2.59 -51.14 47.55
CA GLU A 183 3.73 -51.30 46.62
C GLU A 183 3.51 -50.53 45.35
N THR A 184 2.29 -50.64 44.76
CA THR A 184 1.93 -49.90 43.52
C THR A 184 1.99 -48.39 43.74
N ASP A 185 1.41 -47.87 44.83
CA ASP A 185 1.37 -46.45 45.16
C ASP A 185 2.78 -45.95 45.45
N LEU A 186 3.63 -46.71 46.09
CA LEU A 186 5.03 -46.37 46.35
C LEU A 186 5.83 -46.37 45.05
N ALA A 187 5.65 -47.40 44.18
CA ALA A 187 6.30 -47.49 42.89
C ALA A 187 5.90 -46.34 41.98
N ALA A 188 4.58 -46.04 41.93
CA ALA A 188 4.06 -44.90 41.17
C ALA A 188 4.63 -43.58 41.70
N SER A 189 4.66 -43.38 43.03
CA SER A 189 5.27 -42.16 43.62
C SER A 189 6.75 -42.03 43.33
N GLN A 190 7.50 -43.14 43.34
CA GLN A 190 8.92 -43.17 42.98
C GLN A 190 9.12 -42.86 41.50
N ALA A 191 8.30 -43.40 40.61
CA ALA A 191 8.38 -43.16 39.20
C ALA A 191 8.07 -41.69 38.87
N ILE A 192 6.99 -41.12 39.44
CA ILE A 192 6.67 -39.71 39.28
C ILE A 192 7.78 -38.82 39.76
N PHE A 193 8.35 -39.11 40.92
CA PHE A 193 9.47 -38.34 41.49
C PHE A 193 10.75 -38.45 40.63
N GLY A 194 11.14 -39.66 40.24
CA GLY A 194 12.41 -39.92 39.51
C GLY A 194 12.34 -39.50 38.05
N GLN A 195 11.26 -39.84 37.37
CA GLN A 195 11.11 -39.64 35.92
C GLN A 195 10.49 -38.30 35.57
N SER A 196 10.13 -37.45 36.53
CA SER A 196 9.55 -36.12 36.31
C SER A 196 10.43 -35.24 35.40
N PRO A 197 9.90 -34.59 34.41
CA PRO A 197 10.62 -33.60 33.62
C PRO A 197 10.97 -32.33 34.40
N PHE A 198 10.39 -32.19 35.60
CA PHE A 198 10.64 -31.08 36.51
C PHE A 198 11.74 -31.41 37.49
N GLY A 199 12.57 -30.42 37.82
CA GLY A 199 13.49 -30.53 38.98
C GLY A 199 12.68 -30.54 40.26
N PHE A 200 12.69 -31.66 40.97
CA PHE A 200 11.92 -31.86 42.20
C PHE A 200 12.83 -31.92 43.43
N LEU A 201 12.49 -31.12 44.45
CA LEU A 201 13.14 -31.17 45.77
C LEU A 201 12.10 -31.34 46.85
N LEU A 202 12.46 -32.15 47.87
CA LEU A 202 11.79 -32.14 49.15
C LEU A 202 12.72 -31.44 50.15
N ILE A 203 12.24 -30.32 50.67
CA ILE A 203 12.99 -29.46 51.59
C ILE A 203 12.38 -29.63 52.97
N ASP A 204 13.22 -29.86 54.00
CA ASP A 204 12.78 -30.01 55.38
C ASP A 204 12.40 -28.68 56.04
N PRO A 205 11.84 -28.69 57.26
CA PRO A 205 11.48 -27.48 57.99
C PRO A 205 12.71 -26.57 58.31
N ASP A 206 13.94 -27.10 58.33
CA ASP A 206 15.17 -26.35 58.50
C ASP A 206 15.71 -25.76 57.17
N LEU A 207 14.89 -25.82 56.10
CA LEU A 207 15.20 -25.37 54.74
C LEU A 207 16.36 -26.12 54.09
N ARG A 208 16.63 -27.36 54.51
CA ARG A 208 17.62 -28.24 53.92
C ARG A 208 16.97 -29.22 52.93
N ILE A 209 17.63 -29.50 51.83
CA ILE A 209 17.20 -30.48 50.87
C ILE A 209 17.26 -31.87 51.46
N ARG A 210 16.13 -32.54 51.63
CA ARG A 210 16.02 -33.90 52.11
C ARG A 210 16.10 -34.90 50.95
N ARG A 211 15.52 -34.58 49.81
CA ARG A 211 15.55 -35.39 48.59
C ARG A 211 15.57 -34.49 47.37
N ALA A 212 16.31 -34.88 46.38
CA ALA A 212 16.27 -34.33 45.02
C ALA A 212 15.94 -35.47 44.05
N ASN A 213 15.43 -35.14 42.86
CA ASN A 213 15.29 -36.10 41.78
C ASN A 213 16.45 -35.99 40.78
N GLU A 214 16.54 -36.93 39.85
CA GLU A 214 17.61 -36.98 38.85
C GLU A 214 17.57 -35.74 37.94
N ARG A 215 16.41 -35.19 37.65
CA ARG A 215 16.28 -33.99 36.81
C ARG A 215 16.90 -32.76 37.46
N PHE A 216 16.77 -32.62 38.75
CA PHE A 216 17.45 -31.54 39.49
C PHE A 216 18.97 -31.75 39.49
N ALA A 217 19.43 -32.96 39.76
CA ALA A 217 20.86 -33.30 39.71
C ALA A 217 21.48 -33.08 38.32
N LEU A 218 20.80 -33.43 37.24
CA LEU A 218 21.22 -33.16 35.88
C LEU A 218 21.43 -31.66 35.58
N VAL A 219 20.58 -30.80 36.13
CA VAL A 219 20.68 -29.34 35.91
C VAL A 219 21.79 -28.71 36.75
N PHE A 220 21.94 -29.11 38.03
CA PHE A 220 22.84 -28.47 38.95
C PHE A 220 24.16 -29.23 39.17
N GLY A 221 24.31 -30.38 38.50
CA GLY A 221 25.50 -31.25 38.54
C GLY A 221 25.56 -32.12 39.80
N GLY A 222 26.35 -33.19 39.74
CA GLY A 222 26.49 -34.15 40.82
C GLY A 222 25.45 -35.28 40.82
N THR A 223 25.46 -36.10 41.88
CA THR A 223 24.49 -37.16 42.11
C THR A 223 23.33 -36.64 42.94
N VAL A 224 22.23 -37.38 42.99
CA VAL A 224 21.05 -37.00 43.80
C VAL A 224 21.43 -36.86 45.30
N ASP A 225 22.35 -37.70 45.78
CA ASP A 225 22.77 -37.68 47.18
C ASP A 225 23.68 -36.49 47.52
N ASP A 226 24.41 -35.93 46.55
CA ASP A 226 25.24 -34.74 46.74
C ASP A 226 24.44 -33.48 47.10
N HIS A 227 23.17 -33.49 46.80
CA HIS A 227 22.27 -32.36 47.12
C HIS A 227 21.66 -32.44 48.50
N ARG A 228 21.73 -33.58 49.16
CA ARG A 228 21.14 -33.81 50.48
C ARG A 228 21.82 -32.94 51.54
N GLY A 229 21.02 -32.24 52.33
CA GLY A 229 21.50 -31.35 53.39
C GLY A 229 21.93 -29.95 52.93
N ARG A 230 22.05 -29.72 51.59
CA ARG A 230 22.27 -28.39 51.03
C ARG A 230 21.06 -27.49 51.17
N THR A 231 21.29 -26.18 51.02
CA THR A 231 20.26 -25.13 51.11
C THR A 231 20.17 -24.37 49.77
N VAL A 232 19.17 -23.54 49.59
CA VAL A 232 19.02 -22.69 48.38
C VAL A 232 20.19 -21.71 48.20
N LYS A 233 20.95 -21.41 49.28
CA LYS A 233 22.14 -20.55 49.23
C LYS A 233 23.30 -21.18 48.45
N ASP A 234 23.31 -22.51 48.35
CA ASP A 234 24.35 -23.24 47.63
C ASP A 234 24.16 -23.17 46.10
N TYR A 235 23.00 -22.70 45.64
CA TYR A 235 22.60 -22.68 44.21
C TYR A 235 22.28 -21.27 43.68
N LEU A 236 21.94 -20.33 44.53
CA LEU A 236 21.49 -19.00 44.15
C LEU A 236 22.40 -17.92 44.73
N GLY A 237 22.56 -16.83 44.04
CA GLY A 237 23.28 -15.67 44.55
C GLY A 237 22.66 -15.11 45.83
N PRO A 238 23.44 -14.39 46.68
CA PRO A 238 23.00 -14.01 48.03
C PRO A 238 21.64 -13.34 48.13
N GLY A 239 21.35 -12.37 47.31
CA GLY A 239 20.08 -11.65 47.34
C GLY A 239 18.90 -12.51 46.91
N GLU A 240 19.09 -13.34 45.88
CA GLU A 240 18.03 -14.24 45.35
C GLU A 240 17.79 -15.40 46.35
N ALA A 241 18.88 -15.92 46.95
CA ALA A 241 18.79 -16.96 47.95
C ALA A 241 18.01 -16.50 49.20
N GLU A 242 18.22 -15.27 49.67
CA GLU A 242 17.47 -14.72 50.79
C GLU A 242 15.98 -14.50 50.45
N ARG A 243 15.68 -13.99 49.24
CA ARG A 243 14.31 -13.85 48.78
C ARG A 243 13.58 -15.20 48.76
N VAL A 244 14.20 -16.22 48.18
CA VAL A 244 13.65 -17.57 48.10
C VAL A 244 13.49 -18.18 49.49
N ALA A 245 14.50 -18.05 50.39
CA ALA A 245 14.44 -18.57 51.77
C ALA A 245 13.30 -17.93 52.58
N ALA A 246 13.03 -16.62 52.38
CA ALA A 246 11.92 -15.95 53.02
C ALA A 246 10.58 -16.52 52.56
N VAL A 247 10.42 -16.79 51.23
CA VAL A 247 9.21 -17.40 50.70
C VAL A 247 9.02 -18.84 51.20
N LEU A 248 10.10 -19.64 51.27
CA LEU A 248 10.04 -21.00 51.86
C LEU A 248 9.54 -20.98 53.29
N ARG A 249 10.06 -20.07 54.16
CA ARG A 249 9.57 -19.93 55.54
C ARG A 249 8.10 -19.60 55.58
N ARG A 250 7.65 -18.65 54.76
CA ARG A 250 6.24 -18.27 54.68
C ARG A 250 5.34 -19.45 54.31
N VAL A 251 5.77 -20.24 53.30
CA VAL A 251 5.00 -21.45 52.85
C VAL A 251 4.90 -22.47 53.98
N LEU A 252 5.99 -22.66 54.81
CA LEU A 252 5.96 -23.54 55.97
C LEU A 252 5.02 -23.04 57.07
N GLU A 253 5.03 -21.73 57.32
CA GLU A 253 4.24 -21.10 58.38
C GLU A 253 2.77 -21.02 58.02
N THR A 254 2.42 -20.46 56.83
CA THR A 254 1.02 -20.22 56.45
C THR A 254 0.37 -21.42 55.79
N GLY A 255 1.14 -22.24 55.09
CA GLY A 255 0.61 -23.36 54.26
C GLY A 255 0.15 -22.91 52.86
N ASP A 256 0.19 -21.62 52.56
CA ASP A 256 -0.16 -21.10 51.24
C ASP A 256 0.83 -21.56 50.19
N SER A 257 0.39 -22.16 49.13
CA SER A 257 1.20 -22.55 48.00
C SER A 257 1.66 -21.32 47.21
N VAL A 258 2.87 -21.39 46.71
CA VAL A 258 3.38 -20.36 45.77
C VAL A 258 3.56 -21.02 44.42
N THR A 259 2.94 -20.46 43.39
CA THR A 259 3.02 -20.96 42.01
C THR A 259 3.70 -19.95 41.10
N GLU A 260 4.40 -20.48 40.10
CA GLU A 260 5.06 -19.68 39.01
C GLU A 260 6.06 -18.61 39.52
N MET A 261 6.64 -18.82 40.69
CA MET A 261 7.66 -17.91 41.22
C MET A 261 8.90 -17.94 40.33
N LEU A 262 9.28 -16.77 39.82
CA LEU A 262 10.47 -16.63 38.99
C LEU A 262 11.73 -16.58 39.87
N VAL A 263 12.69 -17.43 39.57
CA VAL A 263 14.02 -17.47 40.22
C VAL A 263 15.09 -17.37 39.14
N THR A 264 16.08 -16.54 39.38
CA THR A 264 17.21 -16.32 38.48
C THR A 264 18.52 -16.69 39.16
N GLY A 265 19.34 -17.46 38.49
CA GLY A 265 20.65 -17.88 39.03
C GLY A 265 21.58 -18.38 37.92
N THR A 266 22.73 -18.88 38.36
CA THR A 266 23.73 -19.51 37.49
C THR A 266 23.90 -20.97 37.90
N VAL A 267 24.09 -21.87 36.94
CA VAL A 267 24.41 -23.28 37.22
C VAL A 267 25.88 -23.36 37.58
N PRO A 268 26.28 -24.20 38.56
CA PRO A 268 27.70 -24.39 38.90
C PRO A 268 28.52 -24.71 37.64
N GLY A 269 29.61 -23.97 37.44
CA GLY A 269 30.49 -24.13 36.28
C GLY A 269 30.06 -23.37 35.01
N SER A 270 28.97 -22.64 35.05
CA SER A 270 28.51 -21.79 33.93
C SER A 270 28.40 -20.33 34.36
N THR A 271 28.76 -19.43 33.47
CA THR A 271 28.53 -17.97 33.63
C THR A 271 27.16 -17.54 33.10
N GLU A 272 26.45 -18.46 32.47
CA GLU A 272 25.16 -18.19 31.84
C GLU A 272 24.06 -18.06 32.90
N ARG A 273 23.31 -16.94 32.84
CA ARG A 273 22.15 -16.72 33.68
C ARG A 273 20.97 -17.52 33.16
N ARG A 274 20.41 -18.35 34.07
CA ARG A 274 19.20 -19.14 33.78
C ARG A 274 18.00 -18.65 34.58
N HIS A 275 16.83 -18.94 34.07
CA HIS A 275 15.55 -18.57 34.67
C HIS A 275 14.75 -19.83 34.95
N TRP A 276 14.30 -20.00 36.20
CA TRP A 276 13.40 -21.08 36.57
C TRP A 276 12.06 -20.55 37.05
N SER A 277 11.00 -21.25 36.67
CA SER A 277 9.67 -21.11 37.26
C SER A 277 9.56 -22.17 38.33
N ILE A 278 9.27 -21.80 39.57
CA ILE A 278 9.17 -22.73 40.69
C ILE A 278 7.80 -22.67 41.32
N ASN A 279 7.34 -23.86 41.74
CA ASN A 279 6.12 -24.03 42.53
C ASN A 279 6.47 -24.65 43.85
N LEU A 280 5.88 -24.13 44.92
CA LEU A 280 6.18 -24.53 46.32
C LEU A 280 4.89 -24.95 47.00
N TYR A 281 4.90 -26.17 47.55
CA TYR A 281 3.75 -26.74 48.28
C TYR A 281 4.20 -27.25 49.60
N ARG A 282 3.45 -26.94 50.70
CA ARG A 282 3.71 -27.53 52.00
C ARG A 282 3.27 -29.01 52.02
N VAL A 283 4.12 -29.89 52.51
CA VAL A 283 3.90 -31.34 52.63
C VAL A 283 3.69 -31.68 54.09
N HIS A 284 2.61 -32.45 54.35
CA HIS A 284 2.22 -32.88 55.71
C HIS A 284 2.43 -34.39 55.89
N SER A 285 2.61 -34.82 57.12
CA SER A 285 2.50 -36.23 57.53
C SER A 285 0.99 -36.63 57.55
N GLY A 286 0.74 -37.91 57.65
CA GLY A 286 -0.63 -38.44 57.87
C GLY A 286 -1.28 -37.87 59.12
N SER A 287 -0.53 -37.39 60.10
CA SER A 287 -1.00 -36.75 61.35
C SER A 287 -1.23 -35.22 61.18
N GLY A 288 -1.11 -34.66 59.99
CA GLY A 288 -1.28 -33.24 59.73
C GLY A 288 -0.05 -32.37 60.09
N ARG A 289 0.99 -32.95 60.62
CA ARG A 289 2.25 -32.19 60.95
C ARG A 289 3.03 -31.86 59.68
N PRO A 290 3.45 -30.62 59.46
CA PRO A 290 4.27 -30.27 58.31
C PRO A 290 5.64 -31.01 58.38
N ILE A 291 5.97 -31.71 57.30
CA ILE A 291 7.25 -32.43 57.14
C ILE A 291 8.21 -31.71 56.20
N GLY A 292 7.77 -30.68 55.52
CA GLY A 292 8.61 -29.88 54.62
C GLY A 292 7.87 -29.22 53.47
N ILE A 293 8.61 -28.88 52.44
CA ILE A 293 8.12 -28.23 51.23
C ILE A 293 8.48 -29.10 50.01
N ALA A 294 7.56 -29.35 49.18
CA ALA A 294 7.79 -29.84 47.83
C ALA A 294 8.10 -28.64 46.91
N TRP A 295 9.23 -28.68 46.27
CA TRP A 295 9.69 -27.70 45.28
C TRP A 295 9.67 -28.35 43.90
N LEU A 296 8.97 -27.74 42.94
CA LEU A 296 9.00 -28.13 41.55
C LEU A 296 9.57 -26.98 40.73
N GLY A 297 10.67 -27.22 40.03
CA GLY A 297 11.35 -26.23 39.22
C GLY A 297 11.41 -26.59 37.73
N THR A 298 11.08 -25.65 36.89
CA THR A 298 11.17 -25.76 35.44
C THR A 298 12.14 -24.71 34.89
N ASP A 299 13.10 -25.10 34.08
CA ASP A 299 13.96 -24.17 33.36
C ASP A 299 13.13 -23.55 32.23
N ILE A 300 12.94 -22.24 32.32
CA ILE A 300 12.18 -21.46 31.33
C ILE A 300 13.09 -20.52 30.50
N THR A 301 14.41 -20.67 30.59
CA THR A 301 15.37 -19.80 29.90
C THR A 301 15.16 -19.79 28.41
N GLY A 302 15.09 -20.97 27.76
CA GLY A 302 14.83 -21.10 26.34
C GLY A 302 13.44 -20.57 25.91
N ARG A 303 12.41 -20.86 26.75
CA ARG A 303 11.05 -20.37 26.48
C ARG A 303 10.98 -18.84 26.53
N ARG A 304 11.67 -18.21 27.48
CA ARG A 304 11.75 -16.75 27.58
C ARG A 304 12.54 -16.12 26.44
N ALA A 305 13.66 -16.74 26.05
CA ALA A 305 14.42 -16.31 24.89
C ALA A 305 13.56 -16.36 23.63
N ALA A 306 12.90 -17.49 23.37
CA ALA A 306 11.99 -17.67 22.23
C ALA A 306 10.80 -16.69 22.26
N ALA A 307 10.23 -16.43 23.45
CA ALA A 307 9.15 -15.48 23.59
C ALA A 307 9.58 -14.02 23.28
N ARG A 308 10.79 -13.64 23.73
CA ARG A 308 11.40 -12.33 23.40
C ARG A 308 11.66 -12.22 21.91
N GLU A 309 12.22 -13.26 21.33
CA GLU A 309 12.49 -13.32 19.89
C GLU A 309 11.21 -13.22 19.04
N ALA A 310 10.18 -13.96 19.43
CA ALA A 310 8.87 -13.88 18.78
C ALA A 310 8.23 -12.49 18.94
N ALA A 311 8.37 -11.87 20.11
CA ALA A 311 7.87 -10.51 20.33
C ALA A 311 8.62 -9.48 19.48
N GLN A 312 9.94 -9.63 19.33
CA GLN A 312 10.74 -8.77 18.46
C GLN A 312 10.38 -8.98 16.98
N ALA A 313 10.24 -10.23 16.55
CA ALA A 313 9.82 -10.54 15.19
C ALA A 313 8.44 -9.94 14.85
N ARG A 314 7.49 -10.02 15.80
CA ARG A 314 6.16 -9.40 15.62
C ARG A 314 6.26 -7.87 15.52
N ARG A 315 7.09 -7.22 16.31
CA ARG A 315 7.33 -5.77 16.22
C ARG A 315 7.91 -5.39 14.88
N ASN A 316 8.91 -6.14 14.40
CA ASN A 316 9.51 -5.89 13.10
C ASN A 316 8.51 -6.08 11.95
N LEU A 317 7.67 -7.13 11.99
CA LEU A 317 6.61 -7.35 11.02
C LEU A 317 5.54 -6.24 11.06
N ALA A 318 5.17 -5.77 12.25
CA ALA A 318 4.23 -4.67 12.40
C ALA A 318 4.78 -3.38 11.75
N LEU A 319 6.07 -3.08 11.98
CA LEU A 319 6.75 -1.93 11.39
C LEU A 319 6.84 -2.03 9.86
N LEU A 320 7.15 -3.21 9.31
CA LEU A 320 7.17 -3.43 7.86
C LEU A 320 5.78 -3.33 7.23
N ASN A 321 4.75 -3.81 7.91
CA ASN A 321 3.37 -3.66 7.46
C ASN A 321 2.92 -2.19 7.48
N GLU A 322 3.28 -1.44 8.53
CA GLU A 322 3.03 -0.01 8.60
C GLU A 322 3.77 0.74 7.49
N ALA A 323 5.05 0.42 7.26
CA ALA A 323 5.83 0.94 6.14
C ALA A 323 5.12 0.65 4.81
N GLY A 324 4.56 -0.57 4.65
CA GLY A 324 3.81 -0.97 3.47
C GLY A 324 2.53 -0.18 3.21
N ALA A 325 1.89 0.27 4.26
CA ALA A 325 0.65 1.01 4.17
C ALA A 325 0.86 2.53 4.01
N ARG A 326 2.00 3.06 4.49
CA ARG A 326 2.24 4.50 4.58
C ARG A 326 3.27 5.02 3.59
N ILE A 327 4.29 4.24 3.24
CA ILE A 327 5.36 4.69 2.33
C ILE A 327 4.92 4.47 0.90
N GLY A 328 4.95 5.56 0.10
CA GLY A 328 4.67 5.54 -1.34
C GLY A 328 3.23 5.82 -1.71
N ASN A 329 2.45 6.43 -0.83
CA ASN A 329 1.12 6.92 -1.14
C ASN A 329 1.15 8.24 -1.93
N SER A 330 2.30 8.90 -1.96
CA SER A 330 2.56 10.13 -2.71
C SER A 330 3.59 9.90 -3.80
N LEU A 331 3.42 10.57 -4.93
CA LEU A 331 4.41 10.65 -6.01
C LEU A 331 5.43 11.79 -5.78
N ASP A 332 5.45 12.37 -4.58
CA ASP A 332 6.43 13.38 -4.20
C ASP A 332 7.57 12.76 -3.40
N LEU A 333 8.80 13.01 -3.85
CA LEU A 333 10.03 12.46 -3.26
C LEU A 333 10.24 12.90 -1.81
N GLU A 334 9.97 14.17 -1.50
CA GLU A 334 10.15 14.74 -0.18
C GLU A 334 9.08 14.21 0.80
N THR A 335 7.87 14.02 0.32
CA THR A 335 6.77 13.42 1.09
C THR A 335 7.05 11.94 1.38
N THR A 336 7.50 11.17 0.39
CA THR A 336 7.90 9.77 0.59
C THR A 336 9.06 9.64 1.59
N ALA A 337 10.01 10.58 1.57
CA ALA A 337 11.09 10.63 2.56
C ALA A 337 10.55 10.87 3.99
N ARG A 338 9.59 11.78 4.15
CA ARG A 338 8.93 12.03 5.44
C ARG A 338 8.12 10.82 5.92
N GLU A 339 7.36 10.18 5.03
CA GLU A 339 6.62 8.95 5.34
C GLU A 339 7.53 7.83 5.88
N LEU A 340 8.72 7.65 5.28
CA LEU A 340 9.73 6.71 5.79
C LEU A 340 10.15 7.06 7.22
N LEU A 341 10.45 8.34 7.47
CA LEU A 341 10.92 8.77 8.78
C LEU A 341 9.83 8.68 9.86
N ASP A 342 8.58 8.96 9.51
CA ASP A 342 7.43 8.86 10.41
C ASP A 342 7.14 7.41 10.83
N VAL A 343 7.45 6.45 9.98
CA VAL A 343 7.38 5.02 10.32
C VAL A 343 8.57 4.60 11.19
N ALA A 344 9.77 5.10 10.89
CA ALA A 344 10.99 4.69 11.58
C ALA A 344 11.13 5.32 12.98
N VAL A 345 10.66 6.55 13.20
CA VAL A 345 10.77 7.29 14.44
C VAL A 345 9.40 7.36 15.12
N PRO A 346 9.23 6.97 16.40
CA PRO A 346 10.23 6.44 17.30
C PRO A 346 10.37 4.88 17.29
N GLY A 347 9.64 4.18 16.45
CA GLY A 347 9.46 2.71 16.51
C GLY A 347 10.73 1.91 16.29
N PHE A 348 11.64 2.38 15.44
CA PHE A 348 12.89 1.73 15.08
C PHE A 348 14.14 2.47 15.61
N CYS A 349 14.13 3.80 15.56
CA CYS A 349 15.25 4.66 15.97
C CYS A 349 14.74 5.93 16.65
N ASP A 350 15.65 6.66 17.28
CA ASP A 350 15.32 7.90 18.00
C ASP A 350 15.41 9.14 17.08
N LEU A 351 16.28 9.07 16.07
CA LEU A 351 16.45 10.10 15.06
C LEU A 351 16.67 9.45 13.68
N ALA A 352 16.21 10.09 12.63
CA ALA A 352 16.53 9.67 11.28
C ALA A 352 16.57 10.85 10.29
N SER A 353 17.35 10.72 9.22
CA SER A 353 17.42 11.68 8.12
C SER A 353 17.53 10.97 6.78
N VAL A 354 17.01 11.63 5.73
CA VAL A 354 17.11 11.17 4.35
C VAL A 354 17.83 12.22 3.53
N ASP A 355 18.86 11.78 2.82
CA ASP A 355 19.65 12.59 1.89
C ASP A 355 19.53 11.96 0.50
N LEU A 356 19.02 12.71 -0.48
CA LEU A 356 18.90 12.28 -1.87
C LEU A 356 19.93 13.00 -2.75
N TYR A 357 20.35 12.35 -3.83
CA TYR A 357 21.22 13.02 -4.80
C TYR A 357 20.54 14.22 -5.42
N GLN A 358 21.25 15.35 -5.48
CA GLN A 358 20.74 16.61 -6.04
C GLN A 358 20.38 16.45 -7.52
N GLY A 359 21.20 15.74 -8.31
CA GLY A 359 20.90 15.46 -9.72
C GLY A 359 19.60 14.68 -9.90
N LEU A 360 19.32 13.73 -9.00
CA LEU A 360 18.07 12.96 -9.04
C LEU A 360 16.83 13.81 -8.78
N LEU A 361 16.94 14.80 -7.91
CA LEU A 361 15.87 15.78 -7.65
C LEU A 361 15.68 16.74 -8.83
N ALA A 362 16.76 16.99 -9.60
CA ALA A 362 16.76 17.80 -10.82
C ALA A 362 16.30 17.02 -12.08
N GLY A 363 16.04 15.71 -11.97
CA GLY A 363 15.58 14.86 -13.09
C GLY A 363 16.70 14.15 -13.86
N ASP A 364 17.96 14.22 -13.41
CA ASP A 364 19.11 13.57 -14.07
C ASP A 364 19.02 12.04 -14.01
N GLU A 365 19.49 11.34 -15.05
CA GLU A 365 19.43 9.87 -15.15
C GLU A 365 20.41 9.16 -14.22
N THR A 366 21.58 9.73 -14.04
CA THR A 366 22.64 9.11 -13.24
C THR A 366 23.28 10.18 -12.37
N PRO A 367 23.33 9.98 -11.05
CA PRO A 367 24.04 10.92 -10.19
C PRO A 367 25.54 10.87 -10.50
N PRO A 368 26.13 11.98 -10.96
CA PRO A 368 27.56 12.06 -11.16
C PRO A 368 28.30 12.03 -9.81
N GLY A 369 29.55 11.53 -9.80
CA GLY A 369 30.47 11.69 -8.68
C GLY A 369 30.34 10.65 -7.57
N LEU A 370 29.66 9.51 -7.80
CA LEU A 370 29.59 8.41 -6.84
C LEU A 370 30.94 7.76 -6.53
N ALA A 371 31.83 7.72 -7.53
CA ALA A 371 33.12 7.06 -7.42
C ALA A 371 34.17 7.88 -6.69
N ASP A 372 34.12 9.22 -6.78
CA ASP A 372 35.12 10.16 -6.26
C ASP A 372 34.68 10.96 -5.03
N GLY A 373 33.41 10.78 -4.57
CA GLY A 373 32.87 11.49 -3.42
C GLY A 373 32.44 12.94 -3.67
N SER A 374 32.41 13.38 -4.94
CA SER A 374 31.97 14.72 -5.34
C SER A 374 30.44 14.83 -5.49
N ALA A 375 29.71 13.74 -5.29
CA ALA A 375 28.27 13.72 -5.43
C ALA A 375 27.58 14.65 -4.42
N GLU A 376 26.77 15.57 -4.95
CA GLU A 376 25.96 16.48 -4.15
C GLU A 376 24.71 15.76 -3.65
N LEU A 377 24.49 15.82 -2.34
CA LEU A 377 23.26 15.32 -1.70
C LEU A 377 22.50 16.49 -1.08
N ARG A 378 21.20 16.41 -1.14
CA ARG A 378 20.29 17.33 -0.46
C ARG A 378 19.56 16.60 0.64
N ARG A 379 19.56 17.14 1.84
CA ARG A 379 18.75 16.64 2.92
C ARG A 379 17.27 16.96 2.68
N VAL A 380 16.47 15.94 2.40
CA VAL A 380 15.04 16.12 2.06
C VAL A 380 14.12 15.93 3.26
N ALA A 381 14.55 15.15 4.26
CA ALA A 381 13.76 14.94 5.47
C ALA A 381 14.64 14.70 6.71
N PHE A 382 14.11 15.09 7.86
CA PHE A 382 14.68 14.82 9.18
C PHE A 382 13.56 14.65 10.19
N SER A 383 13.66 13.63 11.09
CA SER A 383 12.72 13.38 12.16
C SER A 383 13.45 12.99 13.45
N SER A 384 12.93 13.43 14.60
CA SER A 384 13.50 13.16 15.94
C SER A 384 12.38 12.94 16.96
N ALA A 385 12.51 11.86 17.74
CA ALA A 385 11.66 11.59 18.91
C ALA A 385 12.13 12.32 20.17
N VAL A 386 13.32 12.90 20.16
CA VAL A 386 13.91 13.63 21.28
C VAL A 386 13.60 15.11 21.10
N SER A 387 12.66 15.64 21.87
CA SER A 387 12.03 16.97 21.67
C SER A 387 12.97 18.19 21.74
N ASP A 388 14.18 18.04 22.29
CA ASP A 388 15.15 19.13 22.47
C ASP A 388 16.49 18.88 21.79
N ALA A 389 16.56 17.97 20.84
CA ALA A 389 17.76 17.78 20.06
C ALA A 389 17.89 18.92 19.02
N PRO A 390 18.59 20.03 19.31
CA PRO A 390 19.14 20.82 18.25
C PRO A 390 20.00 19.87 17.45
N PHE A 391 19.85 19.85 16.16
CA PHE A 391 20.66 19.10 15.22
C PHE A 391 21.88 18.44 15.86
N ILE A 392 21.77 17.16 16.23
CA ILE A 392 22.85 16.42 16.89
C ILE A 392 23.75 15.86 15.80
N GLY A 393 24.48 16.71 15.22
CA GLY A 393 25.64 16.46 14.42
C GLY A 393 26.57 17.59 14.77
N GLY A 394 27.80 17.32 15.11
CA GLY A 394 28.81 18.33 15.43
C GLY A 394 28.81 19.56 14.50
N PRO A 395 29.89 20.27 14.30
CA PRO A 395 29.92 21.50 13.48
C PRO A 395 29.42 21.38 12.04
N GLU A 396 28.99 20.21 11.60
CA GLU A 396 28.46 19.87 10.28
C GLU A 396 26.94 19.53 10.27
N ALA A 397 26.15 20.09 11.16
CA ALA A 397 24.70 19.87 11.13
C ALA A 397 24.07 20.38 9.83
N VAL A 398 23.58 19.46 9.01
CA VAL A 398 22.93 19.76 7.72
C VAL A 398 21.44 20.01 7.94
N ASN A 399 20.94 21.17 7.55
CA ASN A 399 19.52 21.52 7.59
C ASN A 399 18.74 20.82 6.47
N VAL A 400 17.44 20.60 6.69
CA VAL A 400 16.55 20.17 5.61
C VAL A 400 16.56 21.22 4.50
N GLY A 401 16.67 20.77 3.26
CA GLY A 401 16.82 21.63 2.09
C GLY A 401 18.27 21.98 1.72
N ALA A 402 19.23 21.79 2.63
CA ALA A 402 20.63 22.12 2.36
C ALA A 402 21.34 21.04 1.52
N VAL A 403 22.15 21.48 0.58
CA VAL A 403 23.03 20.63 -0.23
C VAL A 403 24.37 20.46 0.49
N HIS A 404 24.87 19.24 0.53
CA HIS A 404 26.13 18.91 1.19
C HIS A 404 26.82 17.72 0.52
N HIS A 405 28.07 17.47 0.95
CA HIS A 405 28.87 16.33 0.51
C HIS A 405 29.34 15.53 1.72
N TYR A 406 29.44 14.23 1.58
CA TYR A 406 30.11 13.40 2.57
C TYR A 406 31.63 13.30 2.25
N ALA A 407 32.46 13.41 3.27
CA ALA A 407 33.88 13.18 3.10
C ALA A 407 34.13 11.78 2.50
N PHE A 408 35.01 11.68 1.51
CA PHE A 408 35.27 10.45 0.75
C PHE A 408 35.57 9.23 1.62
N ASN A 409 36.28 9.41 2.72
CA ASN A 409 36.64 8.33 3.67
C ASN A 409 35.61 8.17 4.80
N SER A 410 34.45 8.78 4.71
CA SER A 410 33.42 8.62 5.72
C SER A 410 32.62 7.33 5.52
N PRO A 411 32.09 6.72 6.59
CA PRO A 411 31.18 5.57 6.49
C PRO A 411 29.94 5.85 5.63
N PHE A 412 29.52 7.10 5.58
CA PHE A 412 28.36 7.53 4.76
C PHE A 412 28.69 7.46 3.26
N ALA A 413 29.87 7.97 2.86
CA ALA A 413 30.34 7.86 1.49
C ALA A 413 30.60 6.39 1.10
N ASP A 414 31.11 5.58 2.02
CA ASP A 414 31.31 4.15 1.80
C ASP A 414 29.98 3.41 1.61
N ALA A 415 28.93 3.76 2.36
CA ALA A 415 27.60 3.19 2.20
C ALA A 415 27.04 3.48 0.79
N LEU A 416 27.15 4.72 0.33
CA LEU A 416 26.71 5.14 -1.01
C LEU A 416 27.48 4.43 -2.13
N ARG A 417 28.81 4.36 -2.01
CA ARG A 417 29.70 3.77 -3.02
C ARG A 417 29.57 2.25 -3.13
N THR A 418 29.42 1.57 -1.99
CA THR A 418 29.34 0.10 -1.93
C THR A 418 27.95 -0.45 -2.03
N ALA A 419 26.92 0.41 -1.98
CA ALA A 419 25.52 0.06 -1.85
C ALA A 419 25.26 -0.91 -0.66
N ARG A 420 26.05 -0.78 0.45
CA ARG A 420 25.96 -1.61 1.63
C ARG A 420 25.81 -0.78 2.89
N PRO A 421 24.99 -1.22 3.86
CA PRO A 421 24.81 -0.48 5.09
C PRO A 421 26.11 -0.45 5.90
N GLN A 422 26.41 0.71 6.50
CA GLN A 422 27.57 0.95 7.33
C GLN A 422 27.13 1.33 8.75
N ALA A 423 27.75 0.71 9.73
CA ALA A 423 27.59 1.11 11.13
C ALA A 423 28.60 2.22 11.46
N VAL A 424 28.09 3.31 12.02
CA VAL A 424 28.91 4.45 12.43
C VAL A 424 29.02 4.41 13.96
N ALA A 425 30.26 4.38 14.46
CA ALA A 425 30.51 4.37 15.89
C ALA A 425 30.13 5.72 16.52
N ALA A 426 29.73 5.67 17.79
CA ALA A 426 29.44 6.85 18.58
C ALA A 426 30.67 7.75 18.74
N GLU A 427 30.47 9.06 18.65
CA GLU A 427 31.51 10.00 19.08
C GLU A 427 31.61 10.06 20.61
N GLU A 428 32.83 10.11 21.13
CA GLU A 428 33.07 10.26 22.57
C GLU A 428 32.45 11.58 23.05
N GLY A 429 31.47 11.48 23.94
CA GLY A 429 30.77 12.66 24.49
C GLY A 429 29.44 13.06 23.80
N GLY A 430 29.14 12.55 22.60
CA GLY A 430 27.90 12.84 21.88
C GLY A 430 26.67 12.18 22.50
N LEU A 431 25.47 12.63 22.12
CA LEU A 431 24.17 12.06 22.51
C LEU A 431 23.86 10.76 21.76
N ILE A 432 24.41 10.58 20.58
CA ILE A 432 24.20 9.41 19.73
C ILE A 432 25.03 8.24 20.24
N GLN A 433 24.41 7.09 20.39
CA GLN A 433 25.07 5.85 20.77
C GLN A 433 25.50 5.02 19.57
N SER A 434 24.68 4.98 18.54
CA SER A 434 24.96 4.25 17.29
C SER A 434 24.18 4.86 16.14
N THR A 435 24.81 4.92 14.97
CA THR A 435 24.16 5.31 13.71
C THR A 435 24.33 4.20 12.69
N LEU A 436 23.30 3.98 11.91
CA LEU A 436 23.30 3.07 10.79
C LEU A 436 23.06 3.88 9.51
N ALA A 437 24.07 3.98 8.67
CA ALA A 437 23.99 4.60 7.36
C ALA A 437 23.57 3.55 6.33
N VAL A 438 22.39 3.69 5.74
CA VAL A 438 21.81 2.71 4.82
C VAL A 438 21.58 3.35 3.46
N PRO A 439 22.22 2.84 2.39
CA PRO A 439 21.98 3.32 1.05
C PRO A 439 20.56 2.95 0.61
N MET A 440 19.89 3.87 -0.03
CA MET A 440 18.58 3.68 -0.63
C MET A 440 18.78 3.18 -2.05
N VAL A 441 18.49 1.90 -2.29
CA VAL A 441 18.76 1.23 -3.57
C VAL A 441 17.45 0.84 -4.24
N ALA A 442 17.26 1.31 -5.48
CA ALA A 442 16.16 0.92 -6.35
C ALA A 442 16.73 0.46 -7.70
N HIS A 443 16.30 -0.70 -8.20
CA HIS A 443 16.73 -1.26 -9.50
C HIS A 443 18.24 -1.17 -9.73
N ASP A 444 19.04 -1.62 -8.72
CA ASP A 444 20.51 -1.57 -8.71
C ASP A 444 21.13 -0.15 -8.73
N THR A 445 20.33 0.89 -8.60
CA THR A 445 20.78 2.28 -8.53
C THR A 445 20.61 2.83 -7.12
N VAL A 446 21.66 3.47 -6.60
CA VAL A 446 21.58 4.19 -5.32
C VAL A 446 20.92 5.54 -5.55
N VAL A 447 19.77 5.80 -4.92
CA VAL A 447 19.03 7.07 -5.04
C VAL A 447 19.39 8.07 -3.93
N GLY A 448 19.97 7.58 -2.85
CA GLY A 448 20.36 8.40 -1.71
C GLY A 448 20.78 7.58 -0.50
N LEU A 449 20.73 8.21 0.66
CA LEU A 449 21.13 7.63 1.96
C LEU A 449 20.08 7.93 3.01
N VAL A 450 19.71 6.93 3.79
CA VAL A 450 18.98 7.13 5.04
C VAL A 450 19.90 6.84 6.22
N GLN A 451 19.84 7.68 7.23
CA GLN A 451 20.59 7.54 8.48
C GLN A 451 19.59 7.27 9.61
N PHE A 452 19.78 6.18 10.33
CA PHE A 452 19.02 5.87 11.53
C PHE A 452 19.96 5.97 12.72
N SER A 453 19.57 6.71 13.76
CA SER A 453 20.41 6.94 14.94
C SER A 453 19.66 6.59 16.23
N ARG A 454 20.36 5.96 17.18
CA ARG A 454 19.88 5.68 18.53
C ARG A 454 20.71 6.48 19.54
N THR A 455 20.04 7.04 20.53
CA THR A 455 20.64 7.85 21.59
C THR A 455 21.12 7.00 22.76
N LYS A 456 21.90 7.60 23.66
CA LYS A 456 22.34 6.94 24.90
C LYS A 456 21.13 6.56 25.74
N GLY A 457 20.98 5.27 26.01
CA GLY A 457 19.84 4.67 26.73
C GLY A 457 19.05 3.65 25.86
N SER A 458 19.16 3.74 24.55
CA SER A 458 18.65 2.73 23.61
C SER A 458 19.71 1.64 23.36
N GLU A 459 19.31 0.42 23.09
CA GLU A 459 20.24 -0.65 22.70
C GLU A 459 20.87 -0.31 21.31
N PRO A 460 22.19 -0.54 21.12
CA PRO A 460 22.82 -0.33 19.80
C PRO A 460 22.22 -1.25 18.76
N PHE A 461 22.31 -0.84 17.47
CA PHE A 461 21.80 -1.64 16.36
C PHE A 461 22.51 -2.98 16.23
N GLY A 462 21.73 -4.06 16.18
CA GLY A 462 22.21 -5.42 15.90
C GLY A 462 22.06 -5.82 14.42
N GLU A 463 22.48 -7.05 14.09
CA GLU A 463 22.37 -7.58 12.72
C GLU A 463 20.92 -7.65 12.21
N ARG A 464 19.96 -7.95 13.09
CA ARG A 464 18.53 -7.96 12.74
C ARG A 464 17.99 -6.56 12.48
N ASP A 465 18.45 -5.56 13.23
CA ASP A 465 18.09 -4.16 12.99
C ASP A 465 18.64 -3.68 11.65
N ARG A 466 19.86 -4.12 11.29
CA ARG A 466 20.48 -3.81 10.00
C ARG A 466 19.64 -4.36 8.84
N ALA A 467 19.17 -5.60 8.93
CA ALA A 467 18.31 -6.19 7.90
C ALA A 467 16.99 -5.43 7.75
N LEU A 468 16.36 -5.05 8.88
CA LEU A 468 15.13 -4.25 8.86
C LEU A 468 15.34 -2.85 8.29
N ALA A 469 16.46 -2.20 8.62
CA ALA A 469 16.81 -0.89 8.07
C ALA A 469 16.99 -0.92 6.56
N VAL A 470 17.63 -1.97 6.04
CA VAL A 470 17.79 -2.18 4.58
C VAL A 470 16.44 -2.35 3.91
N GLU A 471 15.55 -3.13 4.49
CA GLU A 471 14.20 -3.35 3.92
C GLU A 471 13.37 -2.06 3.88
N LEU A 472 13.39 -1.27 4.97
CA LEU A 472 12.72 0.04 5.02
C LEU A 472 13.29 1.01 3.97
N ALA A 473 14.64 1.09 3.88
CA ALA A 473 15.31 1.95 2.92
C ALA A 473 15.05 1.54 1.47
N ALA A 474 15.08 0.24 1.17
CA ALA A 474 14.82 -0.29 -0.16
C ALA A 474 13.38 0.00 -0.60
N ARG A 475 12.42 -0.16 0.30
CA ARG A 475 11.00 0.14 0.01
C ARG A 475 10.80 1.61 -0.35
N ALA A 476 11.33 2.52 0.47
CA ALA A 476 11.26 3.95 0.17
C ALA A 476 12.00 4.29 -1.12
N ALA A 477 13.16 3.68 -1.38
CA ALA A 477 13.93 3.88 -2.60
C ALA A 477 13.11 3.51 -3.85
N VAL A 478 12.42 2.36 -3.85
CA VAL A 478 11.56 1.93 -4.97
C VAL A 478 10.42 2.92 -5.19
N CYS A 479 9.76 3.37 -4.12
CA CYS A 479 8.67 4.35 -4.24
C CYS A 479 9.19 5.69 -4.80
N MET A 480 10.37 6.15 -4.35
CA MET A 480 10.99 7.36 -4.86
C MET A 480 11.44 7.25 -6.31
N ASP A 481 11.99 6.10 -6.71
CA ASP A 481 12.38 5.87 -8.11
C ASP A 481 11.15 5.82 -9.03
N ASN A 482 10.08 5.19 -8.59
CA ASN A 482 8.79 5.21 -9.30
C ASN A 482 8.25 6.64 -9.44
N ALA A 483 8.29 7.44 -8.37
CA ALA A 483 7.86 8.84 -8.39
C ALA A 483 8.71 9.68 -9.36
N ARG A 484 10.03 9.46 -9.40
CA ARG A 484 10.96 10.09 -10.34
C ARG A 484 10.66 9.72 -11.78
N LEU A 485 10.50 8.43 -12.06
CA LEU A 485 10.17 7.94 -13.40
C LEU A 485 8.85 8.53 -13.89
N TYR A 486 7.85 8.54 -13.01
CA TYR A 486 6.56 9.14 -13.27
C TYR A 486 6.66 10.63 -13.62
N ARG A 487 7.35 11.43 -12.79
CA ARG A 487 7.57 12.86 -13.04
C ARG A 487 8.25 13.10 -14.40
N ARG A 488 9.25 12.28 -14.71
CA ARG A 488 9.99 12.39 -15.98
C ARG A 488 9.12 12.05 -17.19
N GLU A 489 8.33 11.00 -17.12
CA GLU A 489 7.38 10.66 -18.19
C GLU A 489 6.34 11.76 -18.37
N HIS A 490 5.85 12.31 -17.26
CA HIS A 490 4.93 13.44 -17.29
C HIS A 490 5.55 14.70 -17.93
N GLU A 491 6.78 15.08 -17.54
CA GLU A 491 7.49 16.21 -18.15
C GLU A 491 7.71 16.01 -19.64
N ARG A 492 8.08 14.80 -20.06
CA ARG A 492 8.23 14.45 -21.48
C ARG A 492 6.92 14.55 -22.23
N ALA A 493 5.85 14.08 -21.62
CA ALA A 493 4.51 14.17 -22.18
C ALA A 493 4.08 15.64 -22.38
N LEU A 494 4.29 16.49 -21.37
CA LEU A 494 4.02 17.93 -21.48
C LEU A 494 4.87 18.64 -22.54
N ILE A 495 6.15 18.28 -22.68
CA ILE A 495 7.02 18.83 -23.74
C ILE A 495 6.49 18.44 -25.13
N LEU A 496 6.08 17.18 -25.31
CA LEU A 496 5.48 16.72 -26.55
C LEU A 496 4.19 17.48 -26.85
N GLN A 497 3.29 17.59 -25.91
CA GLN A 497 2.02 18.31 -26.04
C GLN A 497 2.24 19.77 -26.41
N ARG A 498 3.13 20.49 -25.70
CA ARG A 498 3.46 21.88 -26.04
C ARG A 498 4.08 22.02 -27.42
N SER A 499 4.83 21.04 -27.90
CA SER A 499 5.41 21.05 -29.24
C SER A 499 4.37 20.86 -30.35
N LEU A 500 3.22 20.27 -30.00
CA LEU A 500 2.10 20.05 -30.90
C LEU A 500 1.13 21.24 -30.97
N LEU A 501 1.21 22.21 -30.05
CA LEU A 501 0.38 23.43 -30.04
C LEU A 501 1.04 24.56 -30.83
N PRO A 502 0.31 25.63 -31.22
CA PRO A 502 0.88 26.77 -31.93
C PRO A 502 2.00 27.43 -31.12
N PRO A 503 3.15 27.75 -31.70
CA PRO A 503 4.18 28.51 -31.01
C PRO A 503 3.79 30.00 -30.93
N GLY A 504 3.70 30.54 -29.71
CA GLY A 504 3.48 31.99 -29.46
C GLY A 504 2.02 32.44 -29.63
N ASP A 505 1.78 33.73 -29.46
CA ASP A 505 0.48 34.35 -29.67
C ASP A 505 0.17 34.43 -31.15
N PRO A 506 -0.95 33.86 -31.61
CA PRO A 506 -1.31 33.89 -33.02
C PRO A 506 -1.75 35.31 -33.41
N GLU A 507 -1.15 35.82 -34.48
CA GLU A 507 -1.60 37.07 -35.08
C GLU A 507 -2.50 36.80 -36.29
N ALA A 508 -3.55 37.55 -36.44
CA ALA A 508 -4.50 37.41 -37.55
C ALA A 508 -4.99 38.75 -38.06
N SER A 509 -5.16 38.86 -39.40
CA SER A 509 -5.66 40.10 -40.04
C SER A 509 -7.09 40.38 -39.59
N GLY A 510 -7.31 41.56 -39.02
CA GLY A 510 -8.64 42.01 -38.61
C GLY A 510 -9.23 41.30 -37.39
N LEU A 511 -8.43 40.55 -36.64
CA LEU A 511 -8.82 39.92 -35.41
C LEU A 511 -7.73 40.19 -34.32
N ASP A 512 -8.18 40.45 -33.12
CA ASP A 512 -7.36 40.39 -31.90
C ASP A 512 -7.63 39.06 -31.25
N ILE A 513 -6.62 38.25 -30.96
CA ILE A 513 -6.76 36.86 -30.57
C ILE A 513 -6.05 36.61 -29.23
N ALA A 514 -6.75 35.90 -28.33
CA ALA A 514 -6.17 35.35 -27.12
C ALA A 514 -6.49 33.85 -27.02
N CYS A 515 -5.52 33.06 -26.63
CA CYS A 515 -5.66 31.62 -26.50
C CYS A 515 -5.22 31.16 -25.13
N ARG A 516 -5.89 30.14 -24.59
CA ARG A 516 -5.49 29.43 -23.37
C ARG A 516 -5.54 27.93 -23.61
N TYR A 517 -4.53 27.26 -23.13
CA TYR A 517 -4.50 25.81 -23.05
C TYR A 517 -4.10 25.39 -21.66
N LEU A 518 -4.97 24.63 -21.00
CA LEU A 518 -4.73 24.07 -19.68
C LEU A 518 -4.78 22.54 -19.78
N PRO A 519 -3.68 21.85 -19.48
CA PRO A 519 -3.69 20.39 -19.44
C PRO A 519 -4.50 19.88 -18.28
N GLY A 520 -5.22 18.80 -18.45
CA GLY A 520 -5.97 18.12 -17.40
C GLY A 520 -5.08 17.62 -16.28
N ASN A 521 -5.65 17.47 -15.08
CA ASN A 521 -4.92 17.06 -13.86
C ASN A 521 -4.49 15.58 -13.83
N ALA A 522 -4.87 14.76 -14.81
CA ALA A 522 -4.41 13.38 -14.92
C ALA A 522 -2.91 13.37 -15.24
N ALA A 523 -2.12 13.19 -14.22
CA ALA A 523 -0.69 13.43 -14.15
C ALA A 523 0.21 12.61 -15.13
N THR A 524 -0.37 11.79 -16.00
CA THR A 524 0.37 10.96 -16.99
C THR A 524 -0.17 11.06 -18.39
N GLU A 525 -1.27 11.78 -18.64
CA GLU A 525 -1.96 11.71 -19.91
C GLU A 525 -1.79 13.01 -20.69
N VAL A 526 -1.33 12.90 -21.92
CA VAL A 526 -1.32 13.96 -22.92
C VAL A 526 -2.72 14.04 -23.49
N GLY A 527 -3.28 15.23 -23.59
CA GLY A 527 -4.65 15.41 -24.04
C GLY A 527 -4.86 15.34 -25.53
N GLY A 528 -6.15 15.25 -25.88
CA GLY A 528 -6.64 15.24 -27.26
C GLY A 528 -7.02 16.59 -27.82
N ASP A 529 -7.11 17.62 -26.99
CA ASP A 529 -7.56 18.95 -27.32
C ASP A 529 -6.55 19.74 -28.13
N TRP A 530 -7.02 20.47 -29.12
CA TRP A 530 -6.16 21.43 -29.85
C TRP A 530 -6.95 22.64 -30.29
N PHE A 531 -6.23 23.71 -30.55
CA PHE A 531 -6.69 24.86 -31.30
C PHE A 531 -5.66 25.23 -32.36
N ASP A 532 -6.08 25.94 -33.39
CA ASP A 532 -5.18 26.54 -34.36
C ASP A 532 -5.77 27.84 -34.96
N VAL A 533 -4.89 28.73 -35.32
CA VAL A 533 -5.17 29.96 -36.03
C VAL A 533 -4.32 29.97 -37.30
N ILE A 534 -4.96 29.94 -38.44
CA ILE A 534 -4.30 29.75 -39.73
C ILE A 534 -4.60 30.92 -40.63
N GLU A 535 -3.56 31.68 -40.97
CA GLU A 535 -3.70 32.73 -41.97
C GLU A 535 -4.01 32.12 -43.31
N LEU A 536 -5.07 32.58 -43.92
CA LEU A 536 -5.49 32.21 -45.26
C LEU A 536 -5.26 33.37 -46.26
N PRO A 537 -5.14 33.05 -47.54
CA PRO A 537 -5.01 34.09 -48.57
C PRO A 537 -6.18 35.08 -48.54
N GLY A 538 -5.87 36.37 -48.87
CA GLY A 538 -6.85 37.42 -48.90
C GLY A 538 -7.25 37.97 -47.52
N HIS A 539 -6.32 37.97 -46.55
CA HIS A 539 -6.52 38.46 -45.19
C HIS A 539 -7.73 37.78 -44.53
N ARG A 540 -7.90 36.49 -44.80
CA ARG A 540 -8.84 35.63 -44.08
C ARG A 540 -8.12 34.80 -43.05
N THR A 541 -8.81 34.38 -42.04
CA THR A 541 -8.27 33.57 -40.97
C THR A 541 -9.15 32.37 -40.69
N ALA A 542 -8.57 31.20 -40.68
CA ALA A 542 -9.24 30.02 -40.16
C ALA A 542 -8.97 29.90 -38.66
N LEU A 543 -10.06 29.75 -37.91
CA LEU A 543 -10.05 29.48 -36.47
C LEU A 543 -10.54 28.02 -36.28
N VAL A 544 -9.78 27.25 -35.54
CA VAL A 544 -10.05 25.83 -35.38
C VAL A 544 -9.93 25.46 -33.91
N VAL A 545 -10.92 24.73 -33.40
CA VAL A 545 -10.86 24.05 -32.11
C VAL A 545 -11.37 22.65 -32.28
N GLY A 546 -10.76 21.68 -31.65
CA GLY A 546 -11.20 20.30 -31.72
C GLY A 546 -10.70 19.49 -30.54
N ASP A 547 -11.30 18.34 -30.36
CA ASP A 547 -10.99 17.36 -29.34
C ASP A 547 -11.00 15.94 -29.92
N VAL A 548 -9.95 15.17 -29.62
CA VAL A 548 -9.84 13.75 -29.97
C VAL A 548 -10.32 12.91 -28.80
N MET A 549 -11.34 12.11 -29.01
CA MET A 549 -11.88 11.22 -27.99
C MET A 549 -10.80 10.27 -27.43
N GLY A 550 -10.68 10.23 -26.10
CA GLY A 550 -9.70 9.42 -25.40
C GLY A 550 -8.54 10.26 -24.86
N ARG A 551 -7.65 9.60 -24.11
CA ARG A 551 -6.56 10.28 -23.41
C ARG A 551 -5.23 9.56 -23.65
N GLY A 552 -4.14 10.25 -23.42
CA GLY A 552 -2.80 9.71 -23.46
C GLY A 552 -2.10 9.88 -24.81
N LEU A 553 -0.94 9.28 -24.96
CA LEU A 553 -0.04 9.48 -26.11
C LEU A 553 -0.72 9.19 -27.46
N ARG A 554 -1.67 8.26 -27.52
CA ARG A 554 -2.40 7.95 -28.77
C ARG A 554 -3.31 9.10 -29.20
N ALA A 555 -4.08 9.67 -28.28
CA ALA A 555 -4.92 10.83 -28.56
C ALA A 555 -4.09 12.02 -29.03
N ALA A 556 -2.95 12.28 -28.37
CA ALA A 556 -2.01 13.33 -28.76
C ALA A 556 -1.39 13.14 -30.15
N VAL A 557 -1.06 11.90 -30.52
CA VAL A 557 -0.57 11.60 -31.88
C VAL A 557 -1.64 11.89 -32.92
N ALA A 558 -2.87 11.39 -32.69
CA ALA A 558 -4.00 11.64 -33.59
C ALA A 558 -4.34 13.14 -33.68
N MET A 559 -4.31 13.87 -32.56
CA MET A 559 -4.46 15.32 -32.51
C MET A 559 -3.40 16.02 -33.36
N GLY A 560 -2.12 15.67 -33.21
CA GLY A 560 -1.04 16.24 -34.00
C GLY A 560 -1.19 15.97 -35.51
N GLU A 561 -1.64 14.77 -35.91
CA GLU A 561 -1.89 14.42 -37.30
C GLU A 561 -3.10 15.17 -37.88
N LEU A 562 -4.23 15.24 -37.15
CA LEU A 562 -5.41 15.99 -37.52
C LEU A 562 -5.13 17.48 -37.63
N ARG A 563 -4.42 18.06 -36.68
CA ARG A 563 -4.02 19.47 -36.73
C ARG A 563 -3.15 19.77 -37.94
N THR A 564 -2.16 18.91 -38.23
CA THR A 564 -1.31 19.07 -39.44
C THR A 564 -2.14 18.94 -40.71
N ALA A 565 -3.11 18.03 -40.74
CA ALA A 565 -4.00 17.87 -41.82
C ALA A 565 -4.90 19.11 -42.05
N VAL A 566 -5.50 19.66 -41.01
CA VAL A 566 -6.27 20.91 -41.05
C VAL A 566 -5.46 22.04 -41.66
N ARG A 567 -4.22 22.27 -41.17
CA ARG A 567 -3.33 23.30 -41.72
C ARG A 567 -3.05 23.10 -43.19
N THR A 568 -2.82 21.87 -43.61
CA THR A 568 -2.53 21.55 -45.00
C THR A 568 -3.76 21.76 -45.87
N LEU A 569 -4.94 21.35 -45.40
CA LEU A 569 -6.21 21.53 -46.12
C LEU A 569 -6.62 23.00 -46.19
N ALA A 570 -6.43 23.76 -45.12
CA ALA A 570 -6.67 25.19 -45.06
C ALA A 570 -5.88 25.95 -46.15
N LEU A 571 -4.62 25.59 -46.38
CA LEU A 571 -3.76 26.18 -47.40
C LEU A 571 -4.23 25.88 -48.85
N LEU A 572 -5.14 24.90 -49.03
CA LEU A 572 -5.77 24.64 -50.34
C LEU A 572 -6.94 25.56 -50.59
N ASP A 573 -7.27 26.45 -49.68
CA ASP A 573 -8.32 27.45 -49.76
C ASP A 573 -9.72 26.82 -50.10
N LEU A 574 -10.00 25.68 -49.44
CA LEU A 574 -11.27 24.95 -49.54
C LEU A 574 -12.34 25.59 -48.65
N GLU A 575 -13.59 25.34 -48.96
CA GLU A 575 -14.73 25.74 -48.10
C GLU A 575 -14.72 24.93 -46.78
N PRO A 576 -15.21 25.48 -45.65
CA PRO A 576 -15.19 24.82 -44.32
C PRO A 576 -15.73 23.39 -44.31
N ALA A 577 -16.85 23.13 -44.98
CA ALA A 577 -17.44 21.79 -45.08
C ALA A 577 -16.56 20.82 -45.89
N GLU A 578 -15.87 21.32 -46.93
CA GLU A 578 -14.94 20.49 -47.71
C GLU A 578 -13.71 20.13 -46.88
N VAL A 579 -13.22 21.06 -46.02
CA VAL A 579 -12.10 20.80 -45.07
C VAL A 579 -12.49 19.73 -44.09
N LEU A 580 -13.67 19.83 -43.43
CA LEU A 580 -14.11 18.82 -42.46
C LEU A 580 -14.38 17.47 -43.13
N SER A 581 -14.91 17.46 -44.36
CA SER A 581 -15.10 16.20 -45.09
C SER A 581 -13.80 15.49 -45.41
N ALA A 582 -12.77 16.25 -45.81
CA ALA A 582 -11.44 15.69 -46.05
C ALA A 582 -10.78 15.22 -44.73
N LEU A 583 -10.98 15.93 -43.59
CA LEU A 583 -10.53 15.54 -42.29
C LEU A 583 -11.22 14.26 -41.78
N ASP A 584 -12.51 14.09 -42.03
CA ASP A 584 -13.26 12.88 -41.70
C ASP A 584 -12.67 11.65 -42.42
N GLU A 585 -12.30 11.81 -43.71
CA GLU A 585 -11.62 10.72 -44.43
C GLU A 585 -10.24 10.40 -43.85
N ILE A 586 -9.49 11.43 -43.43
CA ILE A 586 -8.20 11.24 -42.77
C ILE A 586 -8.36 10.56 -41.41
N ALA A 587 -9.31 11.01 -40.56
CA ALA A 587 -9.59 10.43 -39.26
C ALA A 587 -9.96 8.94 -39.37
N ARG A 588 -10.78 8.56 -40.35
CA ARG A 588 -11.08 7.15 -40.66
C ARG A 588 -9.86 6.37 -41.09
N GLY A 589 -8.93 7.00 -41.81
CA GLY A 589 -7.69 6.40 -42.28
C GLY A 589 -6.68 6.13 -41.13
N LEU A 590 -6.66 6.96 -40.10
CA LEU A 590 -5.76 6.82 -38.93
C LEU A 590 -6.10 5.56 -38.13
N GLY A 591 -7.34 5.16 -38.03
CA GLY A 591 -7.78 3.95 -37.33
C GLY A 591 -7.53 2.63 -38.06
N THR A 592 -7.03 2.65 -39.31
CA THR A 592 -6.87 1.45 -40.12
C THR A 592 -5.40 1.02 -40.15
N PRO A 593 -5.00 -0.13 -39.61
CA PRO A 593 -3.61 -0.59 -39.67
C PRO A 593 -3.24 -0.88 -41.14
N GLY A 594 -2.41 -0.01 -41.72
CA GLY A 594 -1.67 -0.28 -42.97
C GLY A 594 -2.47 -0.15 -44.27
N GLY A 595 -2.80 1.07 -44.61
CA GLY A 595 -3.18 1.44 -45.97
C GLY A 595 -2.00 1.55 -46.94
N VAL A 596 -1.22 0.49 -47.12
CA VAL A 596 -0.40 0.26 -48.33
C VAL A 596 -0.51 -1.22 -48.67
N GLN A 597 -1.28 -1.53 -49.69
CA GLN A 597 -1.27 -2.84 -50.33
C GLN A 597 0.15 -3.18 -50.75
N GLN A 598 0.82 -4.02 -50.02
CA GLN A 598 1.87 -4.88 -50.56
C GLN A 598 1.58 -6.33 -50.18
N SER A 599 1.01 -7.01 -51.15
CA SER A 599 1.01 -8.47 -51.24
C SER A 599 2.41 -9.01 -51.12
N THR A 600 2.76 -9.58 -49.98
CA THR A 600 3.73 -10.65 -49.85
C THR A 600 3.32 -11.60 -48.73
N ARG A 601 3.10 -12.84 -49.16
CA ARG A 601 2.83 -14.01 -48.33
C ARG A 601 3.92 -14.20 -47.26
N GLY A 602 3.52 -14.38 -46.03
CA GLY A 602 4.26 -15.13 -45.02
C GLY A 602 4.97 -14.30 -43.96
N ALA A 603 4.27 -13.89 -42.93
CA ALA A 603 4.87 -13.67 -41.62
C ALA A 603 3.85 -13.99 -40.50
N ARG A 604 4.35 -14.63 -39.47
CA ARG A 604 3.67 -15.19 -38.31
C ARG A 604 2.84 -14.12 -37.60
N GLN A 605 1.59 -14.45 -37.31
CA GLN A 605 0.72 -13.74 -36.40
C GLN A 605 1.40 -13.56 -35.03
N SER A 606 1.79 -12.35 -34.71
CA SER A 606 1.98 -11.91 -33.34
C SER A 606 0.61 -11.56 -32.74
N ARG A 607 0.35 -12.04 -31.55
CA ARG A 607 -0.93 -12.00 -30.85
C ARG A 607 -1.26 -10.65 -30.19
N ASP A 608 -0.70 -9.54 -30.67
CA ASP A 608 -0.96 -8.19 -30.18
C ASP A 608 -1.66 -7.30 -31.23
N ALA A 609 -2.46 -7.89 -32.10
CA ALA A 609 -3.39 -7.16 -32.94
C ALA A 609 -4.71 -7.01 -32.18
N ASP A 610 -4.68 -6.21 -31.12
CA ASP A 610 -5.89 -5.76 -30.46
C ASP A 610 -6.24 -4.37 -31.00
N LEU A 611 -7.42 -4.33 -31.63
CA LEU A 611 -8.29 -3.20 -31.94
C LEU A 611 -7.70 -2.10 -32.85
N SER A 612 -8.11 -2.11 -34.09
CA SER A 612 -8.29 -0.89 -34.89
C SER A 612 -9.37 -0.03 -34.22
N GLU A 613 -8.97 0.78 -33.24
CA GLU A 613 -9.82 1.82 -32.68
C GLU A 613 -9.92 2.91 -33.72
N VAL A 614 -11.15 3.17 -34.20
CA VAL A 614 -11.48 4.34 -35.01
C VAL A 614 -11.22 5.55 -34.13
N TYR A 615 -10.34 6.45 -34.54
CA TYR A 615 -10.16 7.72 -33.86
C TYR A 615 -11.35 8.62 -34.15
N LEU A 616 -12.12 8.91 -33.12
CA LEU A 616 -13.20 9.85 -33.15
C LEU A 616 -12.70 11.19 -32.64
N ALA A 617 -13.05 12.26 -33.34
CA ALA A 617 -12.73 13.60 -32.89
C ALA A 617 -13.89 14.55 -33.18
N THR A 618 -14.06 15.54 -32.33
CA THR A 618 -14.95 16.67 -32.60
C THR A 618 -14.14 17.86 -33.11
N CYS A 619 -14.68 18.65 -33.97
CA CYS A 619 -13.99 19.82 -34.52
C CYS A 619 -14.97 20.89 -35.03
N VAL A 620 -14.71 22.13 -34.69
CA VAL A 620 -15.29 23.29 -35.32
C VAL A 620 -14.24 24.00 -36.17
N TYR A 621 -14.55 24.27 -37.39
CA TYR A 621 -13.70 25.00 -38.35
C TYR A 621 -14.44 26.24 -38.85
N ALA A 622 -13.86 27.42 -38.58
CA ALA A 622 -14.45 28.71 -38.92
C ALA A 622 -13.51 29.52 -39.78
N VAL A 623 -13.98 30.10 -40.85
CA VAL A 623 -13.19 31.01 -41.71
C VAL A 623 -13.77 32.43 -41.63
N TYR A 624 -13.00 33.32 -41.06
CA TYR A 624 -13.29 34.73 -40.94
C TYR A 624 -12.68 35.52 -42.12
N ASP A 625 -13.50 36.35 -42.78
CA ASP A 625 -13.06 37.30 -43.81
C ASP A 625 -13.02 38.74 -43.21
N SER A 626 -11.84 39.26 -43.06
CA SER A 626 -11.58 40.58 -42.43
C SER A 626 -12.16 41.76 -43.19
N VAL A 627 -12.47 41.59 -44.50
CA VAL A 627 -13.03 42.65 -45.36
C VAL A 627 -14.54 42.71 -45.23
N THR A 628 -15.18 41.52 -45.28
CA THR A 628 -16.65 41.44 -45.19
C THR A 628 -17.14 41.31 -43.76
N ARG A 629 -16.26 41.01 -42.84
CA ARG A 629 -16.59 40.66 -41.44
C ARG A 629 -17.55 39.50 -41.33
N ARG A 630 -17.53 38.58 -42.28
CA ARG A 630 -18.32 37.37 -42.25
C ARG A 630 -17.45 36.21 -41.83
N CYS A 631 -18.04 35.35 -41.02
CA CYS A 631 -17.44 34.12 -40.58
C CYS A 631 -18.29 32.94 -41.04
N THR A 632 -17.69 32.01 -41.78
CA THR A 632 -18.32 30.78 -42.21
C THR A 632 -17.88 29.64 -41.33
N PHE A 633 -18.85 28.97 -40.70
CA PHE A 633 -18.64 27.87 -39.77
C PHE A 633 -19.05 26.54 -40.38
N ALA A 634 -18.29 25.50 -40.11
CA ALA A 634 -18.69 24.10 -40.22
C ALA A 634 -18.33 23.37 -38.92
N ASN A 635 -19.18 22.45 -38.51
CA ASN A 635 -19.09 21.76 -37.24
C ASN A 635 -19.17 20.24 -37.39
N ALA A 636 -18.20 19.53 -36.88
CA ALA A 636 -18.14 18.08 -36.79
C ALA A 636 -18.37 17.60 -35.35
N GLY A 637 -19.58 17.76 -34.82
CA GLY A 637 -19.99 17.28 -33.52
C GLY A 637 -19.38 18.01 -32.33
N HIS A 638 -18.79 19.18 -32.53
CA HIS A 638 -18.16 19.99 -31.49
C HIS A 638 -19.17 20.93 -30.82
N LEU A 639 -18.83 21.47 -29.65
CA LEU A 639 -19.66 22.46 -28.96
C LEU A 639 -19.84 23.72 -29.79
N PRO A 640 -21.02 24.36 -29.74
CA PRO A 640 -21.30 25.55 -30.54
C PRO A 640 -20.45 26.74 -30.04
N PRO A 641 -19.91 27.56 -30.97
CA PRO A 641 -19.24 28.81 -30.65
C PRO A 641 -20.14 29.78 -29.90
N VAL A 642 -19.56 30.63 -29.05
CA VAL A 642 -20.31 31.71 -28.40
C VAL A 642 -19.90 33.04 -28.99
N LEU A 643 -20.91 33.87 -29.33
CA LEU A 643 -20.75 35.23 -29.84
C LEU A 643 -21.24 36.24 -28.79
N VAL A 644 -20.47 37.28 -28.56
CA VAL A 644 -20.87 38.43 -27.76
C VAL A 644 -20.80 39.68 -28.63
N GLU A 645 -21.93 40.24 -28.98
CA GLU A 645 -21.99 41.51 -29.71
C GLU A 645 -21.87 42.70 -28.76
N PRO A 646 -21.27 43.82 -29.18
CA PRO A 646 -21.15 45.00 -28.32
C PRO A 646 -22.52 45.51 -27.82
N GLY A 647 -22.72 45.44 -26.49
CA GLY A 647 -23.95 45.87 -25.84
C GLY A 647 -25.06 44.83 -25.76
N GLU A 648 -24.84 43.66 -26.28
CA GLU A 648 -25.79 42.53 -26.23
C GLU A 648 -25.26 41.44 -25.23
N SER A 649 -26.14 40.53 -24.88
CA SER A 649 -25.74 39.34 -24.08
C SER A 649 -25.07 38.29 -24.95
N ALA A 650 -24.16 37.52 -24.36
CA ALA A 650 -23.53 36.37 -25.01
C ALA A 650 -24.57 35.37 -25.50
N LEU A 651 -24.39 34.90 -26.75
CA LEU A 651 -25.29 33.99 -27.43
C LEU A 651 -24.50 32.81 -28.02
N MET A 652 -24.97 31.59 -27.80
CA MET A 652 -24.50 30.43 -28.53
C MET A 652 -24.95 30.49 -29.97
N LEU A 653 -24.03 30.37 -30.92
CA LEU A 653 -24.34 30.36 -32.33
C LEU A 653 -25.05 29.07 -32.74
N ASP A 654 -26.11 29.18 -33.52
CA ASP A 654 -26.82 28.04 -34.08
C ASP A 654 -26.04 27.52 -35.32
N VAL A 655 -25.00 26.76 -35.08
CA VAL A 655 -24.20 26.09 -36.11
C VAL A 655 -24.68 24.65 -36.19
N PRO A 656 -25.14 24.15 -37.38
CA PRO A 656 -25.62 22.80 -37.53
C PRO A 656 -24.58 21.77 -37.03
N PRO A 657 -24.89 20.93 -36.04
CA PRO A 657 -23.96 19.93 -35.57
C PRO A 657 -23.88 18.77 -36.59
N GLY A 658 -22.69 18.56 -37.16
CA GLY A 658 -22.39 17.38 -37.97
C GLY A 658 -22.03 16.16 -37.11
N MET A 659 -21.76 15.04 -37.78
CA MET A 659 -21.21 13.86 -37.07
C MET A 659 -19.74 14.10 -36.70
N PRO A 660 -19.26 13.57 -35.58
CA PRO A 660 -17.85 13.62 -35.26
C PRO A 660 -16.97 13.03 -36.38
N LEU A 661 -15.77 13.55 -36.53
CA LEU A 661 -14.76 13.03 -37.45
C LEU A 661 -14.45 11.57 -37.17
N GLY A 662 -14.28 10.78 -38.21
CA GLY A 662 -14.01 9.33 -38.10
C GLY A 662 -15.27 8.47 -38.17
N VAL A 663 -16.44 9.03 -37.93
CA VAL A 663 -17.73 8.30 -38.05
C VAL A 663 -18.12 8.08 -39.50
N GLY A 664 -17.94 9.11 -40.33
CA GLY A 664 -18.41 9.13 -41.73
C GLY A 664 -19.89 9.30 -41.85
N GLY A 665 -20.36 9.52 -43.03
CA GLY A 665 -21.78 9.52 -43.32
C GLY A 665 -22.25 10.68 -44.15
N GLU A 666 -22.83 11.72 -43.58
CA GLU A 666 -23.42 12.84 -44.30
C GLU A 666 -22.42 13.99 -44.48
N PRO A 667 -22.58 14.80 -45.55
CA PRO A 667 -21.74 15.98 -45.74
C PRO A 667 -22.01 17.01 -44.63
N PHE A 668 -20.99 17.75 -44.27
CA PHE A 668 -21.10 18.83 -43.28
C PHE A 668 -21.86 20.03 -43.90
N GLU A 669 -22.63 20.72 -43.08
CA GLU A 669 -23.32 21.93 -43.45
C GLU A 669 -22.53 23.18 -43.05
N GLU A 670 -22.69 24.28 -43.82
CA GLU A 670 -22.05 25.55 -43.53
C GLU A 670 -23.07 26.60 -43.13
N VAL A 671 -22.67 27.43 -42.17
CA VAL A 671 -23.42 28.62 -41.78
C VAL A 671 -22.55 29.86 -41.87
N GLU A 672 -22.99 30.90 -42.54
CA GLU A 672 -22.32 32.18 -42.62
C GLU A 672 -22.98 33.19 -41.70
N VAL A 673 -22.21 33.76 -40.80
CA VAL A 673 -22.62 34.75 -39.79
C VAL A 673 -21.84 36.04 -39.99
N GLU A 674 -22.52 37.20 -39.97
CA GLU A 674 -21.87 38.49 -39.98
C GLU A 674 -21.48 38.89 -38.55
N LEU A 675 -20.21 39.19 -38.37
CA LEU A 675 -19.68 39.54 -37.05
C LEU A 675 -19.50 41.06 -36.98
N PRO A 676 -20.23 41.78 -36.10
CA PRO A 676 -20.05 43.23 -35.93
C PRO A 676 -18.66 43.56 -35.42
N GLU A 677 -18.18 44.78 -35.77
CA GLU A 677 -16.93 45.28 -35.21
C GLU A 677 -16.97 45.38 -33.68
N GLY A 678 -15.95 44.90 -33.00
CA GLY A 678 -15.90 44.80 -31.52
C GLY A 678 -16.59 43.56 -30.97
N ALA A 679 -17.20 42.73 -31.78
CA ALA A 679 -17.76 41.46 -31.33
C ALA A 679 -16.69 40.50 -30.88
N LEU A 680 -16.98 39.70 -29.85
CA LEU A 680 -16.12 38.63 -29.30
C LEU A 680 -16.68 37.28 -29.71
N LEU A 681 -15.87 36.50 -30.41
CA LEU A 681 -16.14 35.09 -30.75
C LEU A 681 -15.30 34.20 -29.84
N ALA A 682 -15.93 33.20 -29.18
CA ALA A 682 -15.27 32.23 -28.38
C ALA A 682 -15.52 30.79 -28.88
N LEU A 683 -14.42 30.06 -29.09
CA LEU A 683 -14.40 28.65 -29.37
C LEU A 683 -13.71 27.93 -28.25
N TYR A 684 -14.20 26.77 -27.83
CA TYR A 684 -13.73 26.10 -26.61
C TYR A 684 -14.03 24.62 -26.65
N THR A 685 -13.27 23.82 -25.90
CA THR A 685 -13.51 22.40 -25.72
C THR A 685 -14.36 22.13 -24.49
N ASP A 686 -14.87 20.92 -24.36
CA ASP A 686 -15.82 20.51 -23.33
C ASP A 686 -15.19 20.55 -21.91
N GLY A 687 -13.87 20.30 -21.76
CA GLY A 687 -13.18 20.42 -20.49
C GLY A 687 -13.30 21.80 -19.82
N LEU A 688 -13.66 22.87 -20.58
CA LEU A 688 -13.95 24.18 -20.02
C LEU A 688 -15.30 24.22 -19.28
N VAL A 689 -16.30 23.49 -19.76
CA VAL A 689 -17.72 23.61 -19.35
C VAL A 689 -18.28 22.34 -18.74
N GLU A 690 -17.58 21.21 -18.84
CA GLU A 690 -17.97 19.92 -18.26
C GLU A 690 -16.97 19.45 -17.23
N SER A 691 -17.45 19.02 -16.05
CA SER A 691 -16.65 18.37 -15.02
C SER A 691 -17.49 17.37 -14.25
N ARG A 692 -16.88 16.53 -13.40
CA ARG A 692 -17.63 15.57 -12.57
C ARG A 692 -18.65 16.23 -11.65
N ASP A 693 -18.36 17.45 -11.22
CA ASP A 693 -19.16 18.17 -10.26
C ASP A 693 -20.18 19.11 -10.93
N HIS A 694 -20.00 19.41 -12.24
CA HIS A 694 -20.83 20.35 -13.00
C HIS A 694 -21.21 19.74 -14.34
N PRO A 695 -22.50 19.44 -14.57
CA PRO A 695 -22.97 18.93 -15.85
C PRO A 695 -22.86 20.00 -16.93
N LEU A 696 -22.71 19.57 -18.19
CA LEU A 696 -22.51 20.42 -19.37
C LEU A 696 -23.45 21.62 -19.45
N ASP A 697 -24.75 21.43 -19.20
CA ASP A 697 -25.78 22.50 -19.29
C ASP A 697 -25.52 23.63 -18.29
N GLU A 698 -25.07 23.29 -17.06
CA GLU A 698 -24.75 24.29 -16.03
C GLU A 698 -23.46 25.03 -16.37
N GLY A 699 -22.43 24.29 -16.84
CA GLY A 699 -21.16 24.88 -17.27
C GLY A 699 -21.32 25.82 -18.46
N LEU A 700 -22.11 25.45 -19.46
CA LEU A 700 -22.45 26.34 -20.59
C LEU A 700 -23.12 27.63 -20.15
N GLN A 701 -24.07 27.55 -19.24
CA GLN A 701 -24.72 28.75 -18.68
C GLN A 701 -23.75 29.64 -17.91
N ALA A 702 -22.86 29.04 -17.11
CA ALA A 702 -21.81 29.76 -16.37
C ALA A 702 -20.82 30.42 -17.35
N PHE A 703 -20.44 29.74 -18.42
CA PHE A 703 -19.54 30.27 -19.45
C PHE A 703 -20.15 31.48 -20.17
N VAL A 704 -21.36 31.34 -20.65
CA VAL A 704 -22.13 32.45 -21.28
C VAL A 704 -22.29 33.63 -20.31
N GLY A 705 -22.53 33.34 -19.01
CA GLY A 705 -22.62 34.35 -17.97
C GLY A 705 -21.29 35.06 -17.63
N ALA A 706 -20.16 34.40 -17.83
CA ALA A 706 -18.80 34.96 -17.60
C ALA A 706 -18.36 35.90 -18.74
N LEU A 707 -18.92 35.75 -19.95
CA LEU A 707 -18.61 36.57 -21.11
C LEU A 707 -19.47 37.85 -21.15
N THR A 708 -19.24 38.78 -20.23
CA THR A 708 -20.13 39.96 -20.03
C THR A 708 -19.61 41.25 -20.63
N ASP A 709 -18.35 41.45 -20.90
CA ASP A 709 -17.77 42.69 -21.41
C ASP A 709 -16.79 42.44 -22.57
N PRO A 710 -17.24 42.52 -23.83
CA PRO A 710 -16.35 42.34 -24.98
C PRO A 710 -15.32 43.45 -25.16
N SER A 711 -15.36 44.55 -24.39
CA SER A 711 -14.42 45.68 -24.52
C SER A 711 -13.15 45.58 -23.66
N SER A 712 -13.14 44.67 -22.67
CA SER A 712 -11.96 44.43 -21.80
C SER A 712 -10.81 43.79 -22.59
N PRO A 713 -9.55 43.95 -22.16
CA PRO A 713 -8.43 43.23 -22.79
C PRO A 713 -8.73 41.72 -22.86
N LEU A 714 -8.46 41.09 -24.01
CA LEU A 714 -8.82 39.67 -24.23
C LEU A 714 -8.17 38.74 -23.21
N GLU A 715 -6.93 39.03 -22.84
CA GLU A 715 -6.21 38.26 -21.83
C GLU A 715 -6.95 38.24 -20.47
N ASP A 716 -7.45 39.44 -20.06
CA ASP A 716 -8.22 39.58 -18.83
C ASP A 716 -9.57 38.84 -18.90
N VAL A 717 -10.19 38.82 -20.09
CA VAL A 717 -11.44 38.08 -20.32
C VAL A 717 -11.19 36.57 -20.23
N CYS A 718 -10.12 36.07 -20.86
CA CYS A 718 -9.73 34.66 -20.75
C CYS A 718 -9.50 34.24 -19.31
N ASP A 719 -8.72 35.02 -18.56
CA ASP A 719 -8.39 34.72 -17.16
C ASP A 719 -9.64 34.83 -16.26
N HIS A 720 -10.54 35.76 -16.54
CA HIS A 720 -11.83 35.85 -15.83
C HIS A 720 -12.71 34.62 -16.03
N VAL A 721 -12.82 34.16 -17.28
CA VAL A 721 -13.59 32.95 -17.62
C VAL A 721 -13.03 31.74 -16.89
N LEU A 722 -11.71 31.51 -16.98
CA LEU A 722 -11.06 30.39 -16.33
C LEU A 722 -11.21 30.38 -14.81
N ASN A 723 -11.12 31.57 -14.20
CA ASN A 723 -11.32 31.71 -12.75
C ASN A 723 -12.80 31.54 -12.33
N THR A 724 -13.75 31.94 -13.16
CA THR A 724 -15.20 31.85 -12.86
C THR A 724 -15.68 30.41 -12.93
N LEU A 725 -15.15 29.61 -13.88
CA LEU A 725 -15.51 28.22 -14.08
C LEU A 725 -14.74 27.24 -13.19
N ASP A 726 -13.87 27.73 -12.30
CA ASP A 726 -13.05 26.93 -11.36
C ASP A 726 -12.28 25.76 -12.05
N THR A 727 -11.63 26.09 -13.15
CA THR A 727 -10.93 25.11 -14.00
C THR A 727 -9.70 24.49 -13.37
N HIS A 728 -9.31 24.91 -12.16
CA HIS A 728 -8.12 24.41 -11.45
C HIS A 728 -8.21 22.95 -11.01
N HIS A 729 -9.39 22.35 -11.08
CA HIS A 729 -9.65 20.95 -10.69
C HIS A 729 -10.13 20.10 -11.87
N GLY A 730 -10.04 20.62 -13.10
CA GLY A 730 -10.46 19.94 -14.32
C GLY A 730 -9.72 18.60 -14.55
N GLU A 731 -10.49 17.56 -14.83
CA GLU A 731 -9.93 16.24 -15.16
C GLU A 731 -9.55 16.15 -16.64
N ASP A 732 -10.09 17.04 -17.49
CA ASP A 732 -9.85 17.10 -18.94
C ASP A 732 -9.04 18.32 -19.34
N ASP A 733 -8.48 18.24 -20.55
CA ASP A 733 -7.78 19.37 -21.16
C ASP A 733 -8.76 20.49 -21.50
N ILE A 734 -8.28 21.71 -21.51
CA ILE A 734 -9.06 22.87 -21.85
C ILE A 734 -8.34 23.63 -22.96
N ALA A 735 -8.99 23.77 -24.10
CA ALA A 735 -8.60 24.69 -25.16
C ALA A 735 -9.64 25.80 -25.28
N LEU A 736 -9.20 27.05 -25.14
CA LEU A 736 -10.02 28.24 -25.29
C LEU A 736 -9.38 29.18 -26.28
N LEU A 737 -10.10 29.51 -27.33
CA LEU A 737 -9.71 30.48 -28.34
C LEU A 737 -10.73 31.60 -28.38
N MET A 738 -10.30 32.81 -28.10
CA MET A 738 -11.12 34.01 -28.19
C MET A 738 -10.60 34.94 -29.28
N ALA A 739 -11.51 35.45 -30.09
CA ALA A 739 -11.20 36.34 -31.18
C ALA A 739 -12.13 37.57 -31.14
N ARG A 740 -11.54 38.76 -31.04
CA ARG A 740 -12.27 40.04 -31.15
C ARG A 740 -12.18 40.57 -32.54
N VAL A 741 -13.33 40.87 -33.11
CA VAL A 741 -13.49 41.37 -34.47
C VAL A 741 -13.07 42.84 -34.58
N GLN A 742 -12.07 43.12 -35.35
CA GLN A 742 -11.63 44.50 -35.70
C GLN A 742 -11.98 44.85 -37.13
N GLY A 743 -11.93 43.88 -38.05
CA GLY A 743 -12.09 44.12 -39.48
C GLY A 743 -10.88 44.83 -40.09
N LEU A 744 -10.85 44.86 -41.41
CA LEU A 744 -9.86 45.70 -42.13
C LEU A 744 -10.38 47.13 -42.20
N PRO A 745 -9.54 48.16 -41.91
CA PRO A 745 -9.95 49.55 -42.09
C PRO A 745 -10.35 49.87 -43.54
N ALA A 746 -11.40 50.64 -43.72
CA ALA A 746 -11.91 50.96 -45.05
C ALA A 746 -10.90 51.63 -45.96
N GLU A 747 -9.97 52.39 -45.40
CA GLU A 747 -8.83 52.99 -46.12
C GLU A 747 -7.79 51.94 -46.62
N SER A 748 -7.80 50.74 -46.03
CA SER A 748 -6.93 49.62 -46.46
C SER A 748 -7.57 48.74 -47.57
N VAL A 749 -8.75 49.08 -48.01
CA VAL A 749 -9.52 48.32 -49.01
C VAL A 749 -9.83 49.13 -50.24
N GLY A 750 -9.38 48.68 -51.42
CA GLY A 750 -9.82 49.16 -52.70
C GLY A 750 -10.74 48.13 -53.35
N ASP A 751 -11.98 48.51 -53.74
CA ASP A 751 -12.96 47.54 -54.28
C ASP A 751 -13.71 48.16 -55.48
N TRP A 752 -13.63 47.52 -56.66
CA TRP A 752 -14.20 48.02 -57.88
C TRP A 752 -14.90 46.90 -58.66
N THR A 753 -16.11 47.20 -59.18
CA THR A 753 -16.77 46.35 -60.11
C THR A 753 -16.44 46.80 -61.52
N LEU A 754 -16.01 45.93 -62.40
CA LEU A 754 -15.58 46.13 -63.71
C LEU A 754 -16.57 45.49 -64.73
N PRO A 755 -17.05 46.19 -65.70
CA PRO A 755 -17.84 45.55 -66.74
C PRO A 755 -16.98 44.61 -67.56
N ARG A 756 -17.62 43.58 -68.16
CA ARG A 756 -16.86 42.58 -68.91
C ARG A 756 -16.56 43.13 -70.35
N GLU A 757 -15.60 44.07 -70.40
CA GLU A 757 -15.16 44.73 -71.59
C GLU A 757 -13.62 44.78 -71.69
N PRO A 758 -13.01 44.73 -72.90
CA PRO A 758 -11.60 44.84 -73.07
C PRO A 758 -10.96 46.07 -72.42
N ARG A 759 -11.71 47.15 -72.32
CA ARG A 759 -11.26 48.41 -71.67
C ARG A 759 -11.09 48.30 -70.15
N SER A 760 -11.74 47.28 -69.57
CA SER A 760 -11.66 47.05 -68.11
C SER A 760 -10.28 46.68 -67.63
N VAL A 761 -9.39 46.10 -68.45
CA VAL A 761 -7.96 45.90 -68.12
C VAL A 761 -7.26 47.24 -67.91
N GLY A 762 -7.51 48.24 -68.76
CA GLY A 762 -6.89 49.56 -68.57
C GLY A 762 -7.41 50.26 -67.34
N ARG A 763 -8.71 50.17 -67.03
CA ARG A 763 -9.35 50.71 -65.82
C ARG A 763 -8.80 50.02 -64.57
N ALA A 764 -8.62 48.72 -64.58
CA ALA A 764 -8.08 47.97 -63.49
C ALA A 764 -6.65 48.44 -63.14
N ARG A 765 -5.82 48.69 -64.12
CA ARG A 765 -4.47 49.29 -63.91
C ARG A 765 -4.56 50.68 -63.31
N GLU A 766 -5.45 51.55 -63.85
CA GLU A 766 -5.63 52.89 -63.32
C GLU A 766 -6.10 52.86 -61.84
N TYR A 767 -7.02 51.99 -61.49
CA TYR A 767 -7.47 51.79 -60.10
C TYR A 767 -6.34 51.26 -59.20
N ALA A 768 -5.61 50.25 -59.65
CA ALA A 768 -4.50 49.73 -58.90
C ALA A 768 -3.42 50.77 -58.67
N ARG A 769 -3.01 51.48 -59.74
CA ARG A 769 -2.05 52.57 -59.66
C ARG A 769 -2.51 53.64 -58.66
N GLY A 770 -3.72 54.15 -58.83
CA GLY A 770 -4.28 55.20 -57.97
C GLY A 770 -4.31 54.80 -56.50
N GLN A 771 -4.71 53.56 -56.19
CA GLN A 771 -4.80 53.05 -54.84
C GLN A 771 -3.39 52.85 -54.19
N LEU A 772 -2.46 52.26 -54.95
CA LEU A 772 -1.10 52.02 -54.46
C LEU A 772 -0.33 53.34 -54.22
N LEU A 773 -0.50 54.35 -55.13
CA LEU A 773 0.06 55.68 -54.88
C LEU A 773 -0.60 56.32 -53.65
N GLY A 774 -1.90 56.15 -53.43
CA GLY A 774 -2.58 56.62 -52.22
C GLY A 774 -2.08 55.95 -50.94
N TRP A 775 -1.59 54.75 -51.03
CA TRP A 775 -1.01 53.99 -49.90
C TRP A 775 0.53 54.21 -49.75
N GLY A 776 1.17 54.99 -50.65
CA GLY A 776 2.64 55.23 -50.58
C GLY A 776 3.44 54.02 -51.02
N LEU A 777 2.90 53.18 -51.89
CA LEU A 777 3.50 51.93 -52.34
C LEU A 777 4.02 52.03 -53.80
N GLU A 778 4.66 53.16 -54.14
CA GLU A 778 5.20 53.42 -55.49
C GLU A 778 6.08 52.27 -56.01
N PRO A 779 6.93 51.59 -55.21
CA PRO A 779 7.75 50.49 -55.72
C PRO A 779 7.00 49.29 -56.23
N LEU A 780 5.73 49.09 -55.76
CA LEU A 780 4.89 47.95 -56.16
C LEU A 780 4.03 48.22 -57.37
N VAL A 781 3.92 49.47 -57.81
CA VAL A 781 2.97 49.90 -58.85
C VAL A 781 3.17 49.13 -60.15
N ASP A 782 4.38 49.08 -60.70
CA ASP A 782 4.63 48.46 -62.01
C ASP A 782 4.39 46.93 -61.95
N THR A 783 4.77 46.28 -60.86
CA THR A 783 4.51 44.83 -60.64
C THR A 783 3.03 44.57 -60.51
N ALA A 784 2.35 45.34 -59.67
CA ALA A 784 0.90 45.14 -59.42
C ALA A 784 0.08 45.42 -60.70
N GLU A 785 0.38 46.47 -61.45
CA GLU A 785 -0.31 46.74 -62.72
C GLU A 785 -0.14 45.61 -63.73
N LEU A 786 1.05 45.04 -63.85
CA LEU A 786 1.28 43.89 -64.70
C LEU A 786 0.43 42.70 -64.25
N LEU A 787 0.50 42.35 -62.99
CA LEU A 787 -0.24 41.18 -62.44
C LEU A 787 -1.77 41.38 -62.47
N VAL A 788 -2.28 42.57 -62.11
CA VAL A 788 -3.71 42.91 -62.23
C VAL A 788 -4.15 42.78 -63.70
N SER A 789 -3.31 43.23 -64.66
CA SER A 789 -3.65 43.11 -66.08
C SER A 789 -3.84 41.65 -66.52
N GLU A 790 -2.90 40.78 -66.04
CA GLU A 790 -2.99 39.37 -66.37
C GLU A 790 -4.23 38.70 -65.72
N LEU A 791 -4.52 38.98 -64.43
CA LEU A 791 -5.70 38.39 -63.76
C LEU A 791 -7.00 38.88 -64.38
N VAL A 792 -7.17 40.19 -64.65
CA VAL A 792 -8.35 40.74 -65.24
C VAL A 792 -8.53 40.24 -66.68
N THR A 793 -7.42 40.10 -67.48
CA THR A 793 -7.46 39.50 -68.80
C THR A 793 -7.93 38.03 -68.74
N ASN A 794 -7.46 37.28 -67.76
CA ASN A 794 -7.90 35.92 -67.56
C ASN A 794 -9.40 35.82 -67.20
N ALA A 795 -9.89 36.71 -66.32
CA ALA A 795 -11.30 36.81 -65.98
C ALA A 795 -12.17 37.19 -67.23
N LEU A 796 -11.67 38.08 -68.07
CA LEU A 796 -12.32 38.43 -69.34
C LEU A 796 -12.40 37.26 -70.37
N ARG A 797 -11.30 36.47 -70.44
CA ARG A 797 -11.22 35.37 -71.41
C ARG A 797 -11.95 34.11 -70.99
N TYR A 798 -11.80 33.77 -69.69
CA TYR A 798 -12.17 32.46 -69.17
C TYR A 798 -13.28 32.54 -68.12
N GLY A 799 -13.59 33.72 -67.61
CA GLY A 799 -14.58 33.98 -66.60
C GLY A 799 -15.94 34.23 -67.15
N GLU A 800 -16.97 34.44 -66.29
CA GLU A 800 -18.33 34.80 -66.63
C GLU A 800 -18.78 35.98 -65.74
N GLY A 801 -19.88 36.65 -66.22
CA GLY A 801 -20.48 37.75 -65.47
C GLY A 801 -19.60 39.02 -65.27
N GLU A 802 -19.86 39.76 -64.26
CA GLU A 802 -19.07 40.96 -63.91
C GLU A 802 -17.75 40.57 -63.29
N ILE A 803 -16.78 41.46 -63.36
CA ILE A 803 -15.43 41.22 -62.72
C ILE A 803 -15.33 42.17 -61.53
N ARG A 804 -14.97 41.67 -60.39
CA ARG A 804 -14.69 42.46 -59.22
C ARG A 804 -13.19 42.44 -58.94
N LEU A 805 -12.61 43.61 -58.85
CA LEU A 805 -11.20 43.79 -58.48
C LEU A 805 -11.14 44.31 -57.04
N ARG A 806 -10.35 43.66 -56.22
CA ARG A 806 -10.06 44.14 -54.87
C ARG A 806 -8.55 44.26 -54.64
N LEU A 807 -8.16 45.30 -53.96
CA LEU A 807 -6.81 45.47 -53.37
C LEU A 807 -6.94 45.61 -51.88
N LEU A 808 -6.19 44.83 -51.15
CA LEU A 808 -6.23 44.77 -49.71
C LEU A 808 -4.82 45.05 -49.18
N LEU A 809 -4.69 45.96 -48.24
CA LEU A 809 -3.42 46.32 -47.62
C LEU A 809 -3.51 46.03 -46.12
N ASP A 810 -2.60 45.16 -45.66
CA ASP A 810 -2.33 44.92 -44.25
C ASP A 810 -0.82 44.58 -44.12
N ARG A 811 -0.48 43.37 -43.75
CA ARG A 811 0.93 42.90 -43.70
C ARG A 811 1.54 42.64 -45.08
N THR A 812 0.70 42.38 -46.04
CA THR A 812 1.03 42.20 -47.46
C THR A 812 0.01 42.96 -48.31
N LEU A 813 0.37 43.20 -49.55
CA LEU A 813 -0.56 43.70 -50.55
C LEU A 813 -1.21 42.50 -51.25
N VAL A 814 -2.53 42.30 -51.08
CA VAL A 814 -3.29 41.27 -51.74
C VAL A 814 -4.12 41.89 -52.87
N CYS A 815 -4.09 41.25 -54.00
CA CYS A 815 -4.97 41.58 -55.13
C CYS A 815 -5.88 40.38 -55.42
N GLU A 816 -7.18 40.61 -55.46
CA GLU A 816 -8.19 39.62 -55.78
C GLU A 816 -8.99 40.02 -57.04
N VAL A 817 -9.17 39.10 -57.94
CA VAL A 817 -10.04 39.25 -59.09
C VAL A 817 -11.09 38.15 -59.06
N TRP A 818 -12.36 38.53 -58.85
CA TRP A 818 -13.50 37.62 -58.85
C TRP A 818 -14.23 37.65 -60.16
N ASP A 819 -14.70 36.53 -60.66
CA ASP A 819 -15.64 36.35 -61.77
C ASP A 819 -16.63 35.20 -61.51
N ALA A 820 -17.77 35.20 -62.21
CA ALA A 820 -18.84 34.22 -62.01
C ALA A 820 -18.53 32.86 -62.67
N GLY A 821 -17.40 32.67 -63.34
CA GLY A 821 -17.06 31.42 -63.99
C GLY A 821 -16.57 30.35 -63.03
N LEU A 822 -17.06 29.15 -63.13
CA LEU A 822 -16.76 28.03 -62.24
C LEU A 822 -15.47 27.28 -62.58
N VAL A 823 -14.86 27.54 -63.73
CA VAL A 823 -13.64 26.82 -64.18
C VAL A 823 -12.40 27.42 -63.50
N GLN A 824 -11.75 26.63 -62.68
CA GLN A 824 -10.50 27.01 -61.99
C GLN A 824 -9.34 27.13 -62.95
N PRO A 825 -8.53 28.16 -62.84
CA PRO A 825 -7.31 28.30 -63.66
C PRO A 825 -6.31 27.21 -63.32
N ARG A 826 -5.77 26.56 -64.34
CA ARG A 826 -4.69 25.54 -64.16
C ARG A 826 -3.40 26.01 -64.74
N ARG A 827 -2.32 25.86 -64.02
CA ARG A 827 -0.93 26.12 -64.49
C ARG A 827 -0.64 25.16 -65.64
N ARG A 828 -0.56 25.71 -66.85
CA ARG A 828 -0.11 24.95 -68.03
C ARG A 828 1.29 25.38 -68.39
N ARG A 829 2.21 24.43 -68.60
CA ARG A 829 3.48 24.75 -69.25
C ARG A 829 3.17 25.21 -70.66
N ALA A 830 3.30 26.50 -70.95
CA ALA A 830 3.20 27.03 -72.31
C ALA A 830 4.39 26.49 -73.14
N ARG A 831 4.11 26.06 -74.36
CA ARG A 831 5.18 25.79 -75.35
C ARG A 831 5.63 27.12 -75.92
N ASP A 832 6.87 27.21 -76.37
CA ASP A 832 7.49 28.45 -76.92
C ASP A 832 6.70 29.11 -78.07
N THR A 833 5.76 28.42 -78.64
CA THR A 833 4.88 28.84 -79.74
C THR A 833 3.46 29.33 -79.29
N ASP A 834 3.13 29.27 -78.03
CA ASP A 834 1.79 29.60 -77.54
C ASP A 834 1.73 31.08 -77.15
N GLU A 835 0.89 31.85 -77.89
CA GLU A 835 0.61 33.25 -77.51
C GLU A 835 -0.26 33.40 -76.22
N GLY A 836 -0.73 32.33 -75.63
CA GLY A 836 -1.55 32.30 -74.45
C GLY A 836 -1.02 31.32 -73.40
N GLY A 837 -1.13 31.64 -72.10
CA GLY A 837 -0.77 30.77 -70.97
C GLY A 837 0.47 31.18 -70.14
N ARG A 838 1.13 32.28 -70.51
CA ARG A 838 2.29 32.86 -69.77
C ARG A 838 1.86 33.74 -68.58
N GLY A 839 0.59 34.26 -68.56
CA GLY A 839 0.14 35.16 -67.50
C GLY A 839 0.20 34.61 -66.08
N LEU A 840 -0.27 33.37 -65.88
CA LEU A 840 -0.16 32.72 -64.56
C LEU A 840 1.27 32.29 -64.18
N GLN A 841 2.18 32.14 -65.15
CA GLN A 841 3.59 31.92 -64.87
C GLN A 841 4.24 33.22 -64.38
N LEU A 842 3.89 34.34 -64.96
CA LEU A 842 4.31 35.70 -64.52
C LEU A 842 3.79 35.98 -63.11
N VAL A 843 2.52 35.67 -62.84
CA VAL A 843 1.94 35.81 -61.51
C VAL A 843 2.77 34.98 -60.52
N GLY A 844 3.07 33.72 -60.83
CA GLY A 844 3.84 32.86 -59.94
C GLY A 844 5.35 33.20 -59.78
N LEU A 845 5.92 34.03 -60.69
CA LEU A 845 7.28 34.51 -60.62
C LEU A 845 7.44 35.79 -59.80
N LEU A 846 6.49 36.70 -59.91
CA LEU A 846 6.51 38.04 -59.38
C LEU A 846 5.78 38.23 -58.06
N SER A 847 4.93 37.29 -57.71
CA SER A 847 4.20 37.28 -56.43
C SER A 847 4.89 36.38 -55.41
N ALA A 848 4.71 36.71 -54.13
CA ALA A 848 5.16 35.86 -52.99
C ALA A 848 4.26 34.61 -52.92
N ALA A 849 3.00 34.79 -53.14
CA ALA A 849 1.99 33.71 -53.22
C ALA A 849 0.92 34.07 -54.22
N TRP A 850 0.28 33.07 -54.81
CA TRP A 850 -0.90 33.24 -55.65
C TRP A 850 -1.75 31.96 -55.63
N GLY A 851 -3.04 32.10 -55.92
CA GLY A 851 -3.93 31.02 -55.94
C GLY A 851 -5.27 31.30 -56.57
N SER A 852 -6.19 30.32 -56.48
CA SER A 852 -7.55 30.53 -56.87
C SER A 852 -8.49 29.74 -55.96
N ARG A 853 -9.55 30.38 -55.48
CA ARG A 853 -10.56 29.77 -54.66
C ARG A 853 -11.91 29.73 -55.38
N ARG A 854 -12.70 28.72 -55.04
CA ARG A 854 -14.11 28.68 -55.45
C ARG A 854 -14.90 29.55 -54.48
N THR A 855 -15.95 30.13 -54.98
CA THR A 855 -16.99 30.82 -54.24
C THR A 855 -18.34 30.26 -54.68
N PRO A 856 -19.41 30.32 -53.89
CA PRO A 856 -20.73 29.80 -54.26
C PRO A 856 -21.29 30.36 -55.59
N ARG A 857 -20.77 31.50 -56.03
CA ARG A 857 -21.25 32.21 -57.23
C ARG A 857 -20.17 32.42 -58.29
N GLY A 858 -19.02 31.79 -58.20
CA GLY A 858 -17.93 32.00 -59.14
C GLY A 858 -16.57 31.55 -58.62
N LYS A 859 -15.50 32.29 -58.93
CA LYS A 859 -14.14 32.08 -58.42
C LYS A 859 -13.45 33.34 -58.19
N THR A 860 -12.52 33.34 -57.26
CA THR A 860 -11.53 34.41 -57.04
C THR A 860 -10.13 33.92 -57.40
N VAL A 861 -9.40 34.69 -58.18
CA VAL A 861 -7.98 34.48 -58.43
C VAL A 861 -7.24 35.62 -57.77
N TRP A 862 -6.20 35.31 -57.02
CA TRP A 862 -5.51 36.24 -56.16
C TRP A 862 -4.01 36.11 -56.30
N PHE A 863 -3.27 37.19 -55.94
CA PHE A 863 -1.84 37.20 -55.68
C PHE A 863 -1.48 38.10 -54.48
N GLU A 864 -0.34 37.82 -53.85
CA GLU A 864 0.18 38.56 -52.73
C GLU A 864 1.56 39.11 -53.07
N LEU A 865 1.79 40.38 -52.73
CA LEU A 865 3.08 41.04 -52.85
C LEU A 865 3.59 41.44 -51.44
N PRO A 866 4.84 41.19 -51.10
CA PRO A 866 5.40 41.66 -49.86
C PRO A 866 5.52 43.20 -49.89
N LEU A 867 5.29 43.81 -48.71
CA LEU A 867 5.50 45.27 -48.60
C LEU A 867 7.00 45.59 -48.65
N PRO A 868 7.40 46.75 -49.20
CA PRO A 868 8.82 47.13 -49.33
C PRO A 868 9.37 47.54 -47.96
N ASN A 869 9.68 46.57 -47.12
CA ASN A 869 10.41 46.75 -45.87
C ASN A 869 11.89 46.45 -46.13
N GLY A 870 12.66 47.44 -46.42
CA GLY A 870 14.11 47.69 -46.24
C GLY A 870 15.11 46.71 -46.86
N GLU A 871 14.87 45.43 -47.11
CA GLU A 871 15.90 44.46 -47.55
C GLU A 871 15.43 43.34 -48.48
N SER A 872 14.18 43.29 -48.90
CA SER A 872 13.73 42.28 -49.89
C SER A 872 13.89 42.82 -51.29
N SER A 873 14.86 42.28 -52.07
CA SER A 873 15.00 42.57 -53.49
C SER A 873 13.79 42.04 -54.25
N LEU A 874 12.85 42.94 -54.53
CA LEU A 874 11.74 42.65 -55.48
C LEU A 874 12.38 42.30 -56.83
N THR A 875 11.99 41.13 -57.39
CA THR A 875 12.43 40.77 -58.75
C THR A 875 11.93 41.78 -59.71
N ASP A 876 12.85 42.39 -60.48
CA ASP A 876 12.46 43.39 -61.50
C ASP A 876 11.49 42.75 -62.50
N PRO A 877 10.28 43.34 -62.72
CA PRO A 877 9.30 42.83 -63.67
C PRO A 877 9.87 42.66 -65.09
N ALA A 878 10.84 43.50 -65.46
CA ALA A 878 11.50 43.40 -66.76
C ALA A 878 12.49 42.20 -66.85
N GLU A 879 13.14 41.87 -65.75
CA GLU A 879 14.01 40.67 -65.64
C GLU A 879 13.17 39.37 -65.60
N ALA A 880 12.06 39.38 -64.91
CA ALA A 880 11.12 38.27 -64.89
C ALA A 880 10.47 38.01 -66.26
N LEU A 881 10.12 39.05 -66.97
CA LEU A 881 9.63 38.94 -68.35
C LEU A 881 10.72 38.39 -69.29
N LEU A 882 11.94 38.81 -69.16
CA LEU A 882 13.10 38.31 -69.95
C LEU A 882 13.40 36.82 -69.62
N SER A 883 13.20 36.38 -68.45
CA SER A 883 13.41 34.96 -68.03
C SER A 883 12.40 33.98 -68.63
N LEU A 884 11.29 34.48 -69.21
CA LEU A 884 10.21 33.68 -69.84
C LEU A 884 10.38 33.56 -71.36
N PHE A 885 11.34 34.27 -71.93
CA PHE A 885 11.74 34.18 -73.29
C PHE A 885 13.11 33.57 -73.47
#